data_fa7be4f8b2fa95c1e973303b8b5552e0
#
_entry.id   fa7be4f8b2fa95c1e973303b8b5552e0
#
_cell.length_a   1.000
_cell.length_b   1.000
_cell.length_c   1.000
_cell.angle_alpha   90.00
_cell.angle_beta   90.00
_cell.angle_gamma   90.00
#
_symmetry.space_group_name_H-M   'P 1'
#
loop_
_entity.id
_entity.type
_entity.pdbx_description
1 polymer ?
#
loop_
_entity_poly.entity_id
_entity_poly.type
_entity_poly.pdbx_seq_one_letter_code
_entity_poly.pdbx_strand_id
1 'polypeptide(L)'
;MRQFYTFKNEHPDALLLFRCGDFYETYANDAVEAAKILGITLTRRSNGKNPSGAATEMAGFPHHALDTYLPKLIRAGKRVAICDQLEDPKLTKTLVKRGITELVTPGVAMSDNVLNYKENNFLAAVFMTKAQCGVAFLDISTGEFLTGEGTFDYVEKLLASFQPKEVLHDRQMKAQFEEHFGNRWCTFQLDDWMLTEQSSRQKLLKHFGTKSLKGFGVEHLKLGVIAAGAILQYLEMTQHTHLGHITSLRRIEEDRYVRLDKFTIRSLELLQSMQDDGVSLLDVIDHTTTAMGARMLKRWTVFPLMDVTSINKRLDVVETFFRKPDFRQTIDDNLHRIGDMERIISKVAVGRVSPREVVQLKLALQAIIPIKTACLYSDNEEIRSIGERLNLCESLRERIEREIQPDPPQLINKGDVIAAGFSPELDELRSISRGGRDYLLRIQEEEAQKTGIQSLKVGYNNVFGYYLEVRNTYKDQVPQEWIRKQTLANAERYITQELKEYEEKIMGADEKILALETRLFTELVTDMAEFIPQIQINANIIARLDCLLSFAKAAEEHRYVRPVVADDCVLQIKAGRHPVIETQLPMGEEYVPNDIELDTEQQQIMIITGPNMAGKSALLRQTALITLMAQMGCFVPAEAARIGLVDKIFTRVGASDNISLGESTFMVEMTEASDILNNVTPRSLVLFDELGRGTSTYDGISIAWAIVEYLHEHKGAQARTLFATHYHELNEMEKNFSRIKNYNVSVKELNGKVIFLRKLMRGGSEHSFGIHVAEIAGMPKSIVNRANTILKQLEADNASVGVESRQNIGSSSAAGMQLSFFQLDDPVLCQIRDEILGLDINNLTPVEALNKLNEVKKIITGRS
;
A
#
# COMPACT_ATOMS: atom_id res chain seq x y z
N MET A 1 31.00 21.99 14.20
CA MET A 1 31.60 21.16 13.11
C MET A 1 32.21 19.87 13.65
N ARG A 2 33.19 19.87 14.60
CA ARG A 2 33.79 18.60 15.09
C ARG A 2 32.74 17.61 15.62
N GLN A 3 31.80 18.06 16.45
CA GLN A 3 30.70 17.20 16.94
C GLN A 3 29.82 16.69 15.79
N PHE A 4 29.51 17.53 14.78
CA PHE A 4 28.74 17.10 13.62
C PHE A 4 29.41 15.92 12.88
N TYR A 5 30.70 16.05 12.56
CA TYR A 5 31.41 14.98 11.83
C TYR A 5 31.60 13.72 12.68
N THR A 6 31.67 13.85 14.03
CA THR A 6 31.68 12.65 14.90
C THR A 6 30.40 11.83 14.70
N PHE A 7 29.23 12.45 14.84
CA PHE A 7 27.94 11.76 14.65
C PHE A 7 27.70 11.34 13.19
N LYS A 8 28.17 12.15 12.22
CA LYS A 8 28.05 11.78 10.81
C LYS A 8 28.88 10.52 10.47
N ASN A 9 30.04 10.35 11.08
CA ASN A 9 30.86 9.14 10.91
C ASN A 9 30.25 7.89 11.56
N GLU A 10 29.46 8.08 12.64
CA GLU A 10 28.69 6.99 13.25
C GLU A 10 27.51 6.56 12.39
N HIS A 11 26.92 7.50 11.64
CA HIS A 11 25.75 7.27 10.74
C HIS A 11 25.99 7.85 9.34
N PRO A 12 26.91 7.29 8.57
CA PRO A 12 27.32 7.86 7.26
C PRO A 12 26.21 7.87 6.22
N ASP A 13 25.28 6.93 6.33
CA ASP A 13 24.13 6.70 5.45
C ASP A 13 22.89 7.54 5.81
N ALA A 14 22.87 8.21 6.98
CA ALA A 14 21.75 9.03 7.41
C ALA A 14 22.04 10.54 7.20
N LEU A 15 21.04 11.29 6.74
CA LEU A 15 21.07 12.73 6.73
C LEU A 15 21.02 13.26 8.18
N LEU A 16 22.03 13.99 8.61
CA LEU A 16 22.12 14.44 9.99
C LEU A 16 21.52 15.83 10.18
N LEU A 17 20.43 15.92 10.94
CA LEU A 17 19.85 17.16 11.43
C LEU A 17 20.47 17.50 12.80
N PHE A 18 21.33 18.49 12.83
CA PHE A 18 22.13 18.84 13.99
C PHE A 18 21.61 20.12 14.66
N ARG A 19 21.15 20.04 15.91
CA ARG A 19 20.58 21.15 16.64
C ARG A 19 21.64 22.20 17.00
N CYS A 20 21.48 23.42 16.47
CA CYS A 20 22.28 24.59 16.76
C CYS A 20 21.38 25.74 17.24
N GLY A 21 21.23 25.88 18.56
CA GLY A 21 20.30 26.87 19.14
C GLY A 21 18.86 26.59 18.69
N ASP A 22 18.26 27.55 18.00
CA ASP A 22 16.86 27.47 17.53
C ASP A 22 16.70 26.82 16.14
N PHE A 23 17.79 26.30 15.56
CA PHE A 23 17.77 25.70 14.24
C PHE A 23 18.25 24.24 14.27
N TYR A 24 17.71 23.44 13.35
CA TYR A 24 18.37 22.24 12.85
C TYR A 24 19.17 22.61 11.63
N GLU A 25 20.47 22.38 11.68
CA GLU A 25 21.42 22.63 10.61
C GLU A 25 21.98 21.33 10.06
N THR A 26 22.23 21.30 8.77
CA THR A 26 22.90 20.19 8.09
C THR A 26 24.01 20.74 7.19
N TYR A 27 25.08 19.93 6.94
CA TYR A 27 26.30 20.41 6.31
C TYR A 27 26.77 19.49 5.19
N ALA A 28 27.63 20.03 4.32
CA ALA A 28 28.25 19.32 3.21
C ALA A 28 27.19 18.67 2.28
N ASN A 29 27.37 17.40 1.90
CA ASN A 29 26.45 16.70 1.00
C ASN A 29 25.04 16.61 1.55
N ASP A 30 24.89 16.44 2.88
CA ASP A 30 23.57 16.40 3.52
C ASP A 30 22.82 17.72 3.32
N ALA A 31 23.54 18.88 3.33
CA ALA A 31 22.93 20.17 3.11
C ALA A 31 22.43 20.33 1.66
N VAL A 32 23.20 19.87 0.69
CA VAL A 32 22.83 19.92 -0.73
C VAL A 32 21.57 19.08 -0.97
N GLU A 33 21.55 17.88 -0.40
CA GLU A 33 20.43 16.94 -0.53
C GLU A 33 19.17 17.44 0.17
N ALA A 34 19.32 17.93 1.41
CA ALA A 34 18.23 18.51 2.18
C ALA A 34 17.65 19.75 1.48
N ALA A 35 18.49 20.65 0.99
CA ALA A 35 18.04 21.86 0.29
C ALA A 35 17.22 21.52 -0.96
N LYS A 36 17.65 20.51 -1.72
CA LYS A 36 16.94 20.03 -2.93
C LYS A 36 15.56 19.44 -2.59
N ILE A 37 15.47 18.58 -1.56
CA ILE A 37 14.22 17.90 -1.18
C ILE A 37 13.25 18.86 -0.50
N LEU A 38 13.75 19.72 0.41
CA LEU A 38 12.92 20.58 1.23
C LEU A 38 12.54 21.89 0.54
N GLY A 39 13.24 22.27 -0.53
CA GLY A 39 13.08 23.56 -1.19
C GLY A 39 13.58 24.75 -0.34
N ILE A 40 14.57 24.53 0.55
CA ILE A 40 15.16 25.56 1.41
C ILE A 40 16.47 26.08 0.84
N THR A 41 16.88 27.28 1.28
CA THR A 41 18.08 27.93 0.79
C THR A 41 19.35 27.21 1.18
N LEU A 42 20.18 26.86 0.20
CA LEU A 42 21.52 26.38 0.43
C LEU A 42 22.46 27.57 0.63
N THR A 43 23.12 27.61 1.76
CA THR A 43 24.08 28.65 2.15
C THR A 43 25.49 28.07 2.29
N ARG A 44 26.49 28.90 2.51
CA ARG A 44 27.87 28.47 2.78
C ARG A 44 28.33 29.05 4.10
N ARG A 45 28.84 28.18 4.98
CA ARG A 45 29.45 28.58 6.25
C ARG A 45 30.97 28.67 6.10
N SER A 46 31.53 29.87 6.32
CA SER A 46 32.98 30.08 6.35
C SER A 46 33.54 29.58 7.70
N ASN A 47 34.57 28.73 7.65
CA ASN A 47 35.26 28.25 8.85
C ASN A 47 36.36 29.26 9.28
N GLY A 48 36.00 30.18 10.18
CA GLY A 48 36.97 30.94 10.99
C GLY A 48 37.86 31.93 10.23
N LYS A 49 38.78 32.60 10.94
CA LYS A 49 39.60 33.73 10.61
C LYS A 49 40.64 33.53 9.45
N ASN A 50 40.66 32.37 8.78
CA ASN A 50 41.58 32.11 7.68
C ASN A 50 40.84 32.27 6.34
N PRO A 51 41.31 33.17 5.42
CA PRO A 51 40.70 33.39 4.11
C PRO A 51 40.81 32.21 3.13
N SER A 52 41.59 31.17 3.44
CA SER A 52 41.80 29.95 2.65
C SER A 52 41.06 28.71 3.16
N GLY A 53 40.20 28.83 4.16
CA GLY A 53 39.36 27.73 4.65
C GLY A 53 38.23 27.45 3.67
N ALA A 54 38.13 26.22 3.12
CA ALA A 54 37.04 25.80 2.26
C ALA A 54 35.71 26.05 2.94
N ALA A 55 34.85 26.83 2.27
CA ALA A 55 33.49 27.06 2.76
C ALA A 55 32.68 25.74 2.66
N THR A 56 31.99 25.36 3.73
CA THR A 56 31.16 24.18 3.76
C THR A 56 29.70 24.57 3.47
N GLU A 57 29.06 23.85 2.57
CA GLU A 57 27.64 24.00 2.29
C GLU A 57 26.85 23.77 3.60
N MET A 58 25.78 24.55 3.78
CA MET A 58 24.91 24.50 4.96
C MET A 58 23.46 24.78 4.52
N ALA A 59 22.54 24.01 5.03
CA ALA A 59 21.13 24.28 4.99
C ALA A 59 20.52 24.09 6.39
N GLY A 60 19.42 24.73 6.68
CA GLY A 60 18.79 24.61 7.98
C GLY A 60 17.41 25.22 8.02
N PHE A 61 16.66 24.85 9.05
CA PHE A 61 15.31 25.34 9.33
C PHE A 61 15.10 25.46 10.84
N PRO A 62 14.13 26.30 11.30
CA PRO A 62 13.83 26.46 12.72
C PRO A 62 13.44 25.12 13.37
N HIS A 63 13.93 24.85 14.59
CA HIS A 63 13.71 23.55 15.24
C HIS A 63 12.22 23.21 15.46
N HIS A 64 11.38 24.21 15.70
CA HIS A 64 9.93 24.03 15.87
C HIS A 64 9.23 23.63 14.57
N ALA A 65 9.90 23.72 13.41
CA ALA A 65 9.38 23.30 12.12
C ALA A 65 9.80 21.86 11.73
N LEU A 66 10.41 21.10 12.66
CA LEU A 66 10.82 19.71 12.42
C LEU A 66 9.65 18.86 11.88
N ASP A 67 8.48 18.97 12.48
CA ASP A 67 7.28 18.23 12.07
C ASP A 67 6.78 18.56 10.66
N THR A 68 7.22 19.69 10.09
CA THR A 68 6.90 20.08 8.72
C THR A 68 7.93 19.56 7.70
N TYR A 69 9.21 19.54 8.08
CA TYR A 69 10.30 19.22 7.16
C TYR A 69 10.75 17.76 7.21
N LEU A 70 10.74 17.12 8.38
CA LEU A 70 11.10 15.71 8.52
C LEU A 70 10.26 14.78 7.63
N PRO A 71 8.92 14.93 7.56
CA PRO A 71 8.10 14.10 6.68
C PRO A 71 8.52 14.15 5.21
N LYS A 72 8.97 15.30 4.71
CA LYS A 72 9.41 15.44 3.32
C LYS A 72 10.68 14.65 3.04
N LEU A 73 11.62 14.63 4.00
CA LEU A 73 12.85 13.85 3.88
C LEU A 73 12.56 12.35 3.90
N ILE A 74 11.71 11.90 4.84
CA ILE A 74 11.35 10.50 4.99
C ILE A 74 10.58 9.99 3.75
N ARG A 75 9.60 10.77 3.24
CA ARG A 75 8.88 10.41 2.00
C ARG A 75 9.77 10.38 0.77
N ALA A 76 10.88 11.14 0.77
CA ALA A 76 11.91 11.05 -0.27
C ALA A 76 12.86 9.85 -0.09
N GLY A 77 12.54 8.91 0.83
CA GLY A 77 13.33 7.70 1.09
C GLY A 77 14.62 7.96 1.87
N LYS A 78 14.76 9.10 2.55
CA LYS A 78 15.96 9.41 3.31
C LYS A 78 15.87 8.90 4.74
N ARG A 79 16.98 8.37 5.24
CA ARG A 79 17.19 8.10 6.66
C ARG A 79 17.69 9.38 7.32
N VAL A 80 17.10 9.76 8.44
CA VAL A 80 17.39 11.03 9.10
C VAL A 80 17.79 10.79 10.55
N ALA A 81 19.00 11.19 10.92
CA ALA A 81 19.48 11.20 12.30
C ALA A 81 19.19 12.57 12.93
N ILE A 82 18.42 12.58 14.02
CA ILE A 82 18.09 13.78 14.77
C ILE A 82 19.07 13.90 15.94
N CYS A 83 19.87 14.96 15.93
CA CYS A 83 20.85 15.23 16.95
C CYS A 83 20.41 16.44 17.77
N ASP A 84 20.02 16.23 19.02
CA ASP A 84 19.55 17.26 19.94
C ASP A 84 20.56 17.63 21.03
N GLN A 85 20.27 18.74 21.69
CA GLN A 85 21.01 19.20 22.87
C GLN A 85 20.53 18.40 24.08
N LEU A 86 21.45 17.72 24.78
CA LEU A 86 21.14 16.90 25.95
C LEU A 86 21.22 17.70 27.28
N GLU A 87 21.68 18.96 27.21
CA GLU A 87 21.86 19.86 28.38
C GLU A 87 21.23 21.21 28.03
N ASP A 88 20.71 21.90 29.08
CA ASP A 88 20.20 23.26 28.92
C ASP A 88 21.35 24.23 28.64
N PRO A 89 21.32 24.95 27.48
CA PRO A 89 22.34 25.93 27.15
C PRO A 89 22.51 27.04 28.20
N LYS A 90 21.47 27.35 28.97
CA LYS A 90 21.50 28.39 30.02
C LYS A 90 22.26 27.96 31.27
N LEU A 91 22.38 26.67 31.51
CA LEU A 91 23.04 26.09 32.70
C LEU A 91 24.50 25.70 32.43
N THR A 92 24.94 25.68 31.20
CA THR A 92 26.25 25.14 30.80
C THR A 92 27.19 26.27 30.35
N LYS A 93 28.36 26.40 31.05
CA LYS A 93 29.41 27.35 30.68
C LYS A 93 30.33 26.84 29.55
N THR A 94 30.21 25.61 29.15
CA THR A 94 31.01 24.92 28.11
C THR A 94 30.18 24.66 26.88
N LEU A 95 30.76 23.98 25.88
CA LEU A 95 30.02 23.54 24.68
C LEU A 95 28.95 22.54 25.07
N VAL A 96 27.68 22.84 24.79
CA VAL A 96 26.53 21.99 25.08
C VAL A 96 26.72 20.58 24.53
N LYS A 97 26.51 19.59 25.38
CA LYS A 97 26.56 18.20 25.00
C LYS A 97 25.37 17.86 24.11
N ARG A 98 25.62 17.15 22.99
CA ARG A 98 24.62 16.72 22.03
C ARG A 98 24.69 15.21 21.87
N GLY A 99 23.60 14.61 21.43
CA GLY A 99 23.49 13.19 21.11
C GLY A 99 22.42 12.94 20.08
N ILE A 100 22.51 11.80 19.40
CA ILE A 100 21.45 11.35 18.53
C ILE A 100 20.33 10.84 19.41
N THR A 101 19.18 11.51 19.32
CA THR A 101 17.98 11.18 20.09
C THR A 101 17.08 10.22 19.35
N GLU A 102 17.13 10.24 18.01
CA GLU A 102 16.30 9.38 17.17
C GLU A 102 16.91 9.22 15.78
N LEU A 103 16.83 8.02 15.22
CA LEU A 103 17.13 7.74 13.82
C LEU A 103 15.81 7.37 13.13
N VAL A 104 15.24 8.30 12.38
CA VAL A 104 13.98 8.10 11.67
C VAL A 104 14.27 7.61 10.27
N THR A 105 13.63 6.49 9.89
CA THR A 105 13.74 5.92 8.55
C THR A 105 12.35 5.68 7.97
N PRO A 106 12.21 5.45 6.66
CA PRO A 106 10.91 5.19 6.07
C PRO A 106 10.11 4.07 6.73
N GLY A 107 10.78 2.99 7.16
CA GLY A 107 10.14 1.81 7.76
C GLY A 107 9.82 1.94 9.26
N VAL A 108 10.45 2.88 9.99
CA VAL A 108 10.25 3.02 11.45
C VAL A 108 9.63 4.36 11.85
N ALA A 109 9.02 5.07 10.92
CA ALA A 109 8.32 6.31 11.21
C ALA A 109 7.06 6.07 12.05
N MET A 110 6.88 6.88 13.12
CA MET A 110 5.71 6.83 14.02
C MET A 110 4.88 8.13 14.00
N SER A 111 5.40 9.20 13.41
CA SER A 111 4.71 10.49 13.36
C SER A 111 3.56 10.47 12.35
N ASP A 112 2.36 10.92 12.75
CA ASP A 112 1.18 11.01 11.90
C ASP A 112 1.41 11.90 10.66
N ASN A 113 2.31 12.89 10.75
CA ASN A 113 2.67 13.74 9.62
C ASN A 113 3.44 13.00 8.51
N VAL A 114 4.09 11.87 8.85
CA VAL A 114 4.79 11.00 7.90
C VAL A 114 3.86 9.92 7.35
N LEU A 115 3.05 9.33 8.23
CA LEU A 115 2.22 8.17 7.95
C LEU A 115 0.98 8.54 7.13
N ASN A 116 0.59 7.64 6.23
CA ASN A 116 -0.75 7.65 5.67
C ASN A 116 -1.70 6.94 6.66
N TYR A 117 -2.81 7.56 7.03
CA TYR A 117 -3.71 7.00 8.03
C TYR A 117 -4.41 5.71 7.56
N LYS A 118 -4.69 5.57 6.26
CA LYS A 118 -5.31 4.37 5.64
C LYS A 118 -4.32 3.26 5.29
N GLU A 119 -3.02 3.45 5.50
CA GLU A 119 -1.99 2.47 5.12
C GLU A 119 -1.14 2.05 6.30
N ASN A 120 -0.68 0.79 6.25
CA ASN A 120 0.37 0.31 7.12
C ASN A 120 1.73 0.86 6.69
N ASN A 121 2.64 1.03 7.67
CA ASN A 121 4.01 1.44 7.43
C ASN A 121 4.97 0.30 7.74
N PHE A 122 5.00 -0.71 6.86
CA PHE A 122 5.81 -1.89 7.11
C PHE A 122 7.31 -1.64 6.88
N LEU A 123 8.08 -2.04 7.88
CA LEU A 123 9.48 -2.41 7.78
C LEU A 123 9.55 -3.91 7.49
N ALA A 124 10.29 -4.33 6.47
CA ALA A 124 10.52 -5.74 6.19
C ALA A 124 11.97 -6.14 6.44
N ALA A 125 12.20 -7.41 6.77
CA ALA A 125 13.53 -8.01 6.72
C ALA A 125 13.46 -9.30 5.89
N VAL A 126 14.45 -9.50 5.02
CA VAL A 126 14.57 -10.68 4.18
C VAL A 126 15.90 -11.36 4.49
N PHE A 127 15.84 -12.61 4.87
CA PHE A 127 17.01 -13.47 5.07
C PHE A 127 17.02 -14.59 4.02
N MET A 128 18.09 -14.68 3.26
CA MET A 128 18.19 -15.58 2.10
C MET A 128 19.20 -16.70 2.34
N THR A 129 18.88 -17.87 1.83
CA THR A 129 19.79 -19.00 1.64
C THR A 129 19.84 -19.34 0.14
N LYS A 130 20.58 -20.35 -0.27
CA LYS A 130 20.65 -20.76 -1.69
C LYS A 130 19.30 -21.23 -2.28
N ALA A 131 18.36 -21.68 -1.46
CA ALA A 131 17.12 -22.32 -1.93
C ALA A 131 15.85 -21.73 -1.35
N GLN A 132 15.93 -21.04 -0.21
CA GLN A 132 14.76 -20.55 0.53
C GLN A 132 15.03 -19.19 1.15
N CYS A 133 13.96 -18.46 1.43
CA CYS A 133 13.97 -17.17 2.10
C CYS A 133 13.08 -17.17 3.33
N GLY A 134 13.54 -16.47 4.39
CA GLY A 134 12.69 -16.02 5.47
C GLY A 134 12.36 -14.55 5.30
N VAL A 135 11.15 -14.14 5.66
CA VAL A 135 10.70 -12.75 5.64
C VAL A 135 9.96 -12.41 6.92
N ALA A 136 10.12 -11.19 7.39
CA ALA A 136 9.30 -10.63 8.45
C ALA A 136 8.86 -9.22 8.09
N PHE A 137 7.68 -8.82 8.57
CA PHE A 137 7.09 -7.50 8.40
C PHE A 137 6.67 -6.96 9.75
N LEU A 138 7.06 -5.73 10.05
CA LEU A 138 6.63 -5.03 11.26
C LEU A 138 6.13 -3.64 10.89
N ASP A 139 4.91 -3.32 11.33
CA ASP A 139 4.44 -1.95 11.40
C ASP A 139 4.58 -1.44 12.84
N ILE A 140 5.61 -0.65 13.08
CA ILE A 140 5.90 -0.10 14.42
C ILE A 140 4.79 0.84 14.91
N SER A 141 4.04 1.46 14.00
CA SER A 141 2.97 2.39 14.37
C SER A 141 1.71 1.70 14.90
N THR A 142 1.52 0.41 14.58
CA THR A 142 0.36 -0.40 15.01
C THR A 142 0.73 -1.56 15.91
N GLY A 143 2.01 -1.98 15.89
CA GLY A 143 2.50 -3.17 16.60
C GLY A 143 2.22 -4.48 15.86
N GLU A 144 1.77 -4.43 14.60
CA GLU A 144 1.55 -5.62 13.80
C GLU A 144 2.87 -6.25 13.36
N PHE A 145 3.12 -7.50 13.78
CA PHE A 145 4.37 -8.21 13.49
C PHE A 145 4.08 -9.57 12.88
N LEU A 146 4.55 -9.79 11.67
CA LEU A 146 4.29 -10.97 10.84
C LEU A 146 5.59 -11.61 10.40
N THR A 147 5.61 -12.94 10.23
CA THR A 147 6.76 -13.65 9.67
C THR A 147 6.35 -14.86 8.86
N GLY A 148 7.18 -15.22 7.89
CA GLY A 148 7.00 -16.40 7.04
C GLY A 148 8.32 -16.86 6.45
N GLU A 149 8.31 -18.03 5.85
CA GLU A 149 9.44 -18.55 5.08
C GLU A 149 8.93 -19.38 3.89
N GLY A 150 9.68 -19.39 2.79
CA GLY A 150 9.32 -20.10 1.58
C GLY A 150 10.30 -19.89 0.45
N THR A 151 9.85 -20.07 -0.78
CA THR A 151 10.63 -19.83 -2.00
C THR A 151 10.85 -18.33 -2.23
N PHE A 152 11.79 -17.98 -3.12
CA PHE A 152 12.01 -16.58 -3.53
C PHE A 152 10.74 -15.96 -4.10
N ASP A 153 10.02 -16.68 -4.97
CA ASP A 153 8.76 -16.21 -5.58
C ASP A 153 7.68 -15.93 -4.51
N TYR A 154 7.59 -16.79 -3.49
CA TYR A 154 6.66 -16.57 -2.38
C TYR A 154 6.98 -15.30 -1.60
N VAL A 155 8.27 -15.07 -1.29
CA VAL A 155 8.70 -13.87 -0.56
C VAL A 155 8.56 -12.62 -1.42
N GLU A 156 8.86 -12.67 -2.74
CA GLU A 156 8.59 -11.56 -3.67
C GLU A 156 7.11 -11.16 -3.67
N LYS A 157 6.23 -12.15 -3.69
CA LYS A 157 4.80 -11.97 -3.63
C LYS A 157 4.37 -11.28 -2.32
N LEU A 158 4.90 -11.70 -1.18
CA LEU A 158 4.62 -11.06 0.10
C LEU A 158 5.12 -9.62 0.11
N LEU A 159 6.33 -9.34 -0.39
CA LEU A 159 6.83 -7.98 -0.52
C LEU A 159 5.92 -7.11 -1.41
N ALA A 160 5.45 -7.66 -2.54
CA ALA A 160 4.53 -6.96 -3.43
C ALA A 160 3.16 -6.69 -2.78
N SER A 161 2.66 -7.62 -1.95
CA SER A 161 1.37 -7.49 -1.25
C SER A 161 1.42 -6.53 -0.07
N PHE A 162 2.47 -6.62 0.76
CA PHE A 162 2.63 -5.75 1.95
C PHE A 162 3.22 -4.38 1.63
N GLN A 163 3.89 -4.21 0.49
CA GLN A 163 4.50 -2.95 0.04
C GLN A 163 5.31 -2.24 1.13
N PRO A 164 6.33 -2.90 1.73
CA PRO A 164 7.10 -2.31 2.79
C PRO A 164 7.77 -1.01 2.34
N LYS A 165 7.88 -0.05 3.26
CA LYS A 165 8.52 1.24 2.99
C LYS A 165 10.05 1.14 3.08
N GLU A 166 10.56 0.11 3.78
CA GLU A 166 11.98 -0.18 3.91
C GLU A 166 12.19 -1.69 4.02
N VAL A 167 13.25 -2.22 3.40
CA VAL A 167 13.60 -3.64 3.41
C VAL A 167 15.03 -3.84 3.91
N LEU A 168 15.16 -4.62 4.95
CA LEU A 168 16.46 -5.03 5.53
C LEU A 168 16.93 -6.32 4.87
N HIS A 169 18.19 -6.39 4.50
CA HIS A 169 18.79 -7.61 3.97
C HIS A 169 20.28 -7.74 4.36
N ASP A 170 20.83 -8.91 4.18
CA ASP A 170 22.24 -9.19 4.39
C ASP A 170 23.11 -8.40 3.39
N ARG A 171 24.17 -7.77 3.90
CA ARG A 171 25.14 -7.02 3.09
C ARG A 171 25.83 -7.90 2.04
N GLN A 172 26.15 -9.14 2.40
CA GLN A 172 26.84 -10.06 1.48
C GLN A 172 25.92 -10.57 0.37
N MET A 173 24.63 -10.57 0.58
CA MET A 173 23.62 -11.09 -0.34
C MET A 173 22.99 -10.01 -1.23
N LYS A 174 23.55 -8.79 -1.27
CA LYS A 174 22.98 -7.66 -2.02
C LYS A 174 22.70 -7.99 -3.48
N ALA A 175 23.66 -8.57 -4.19
CA ALA A 175 23.51 -8.90 -5.60
C ALA A 175 22.37 -9.90 -5.85
N GLN A 176 22.29 -10.93 -5.00
CA GLN A 176 21.23 -11.94 -5.06
C GLN A 176 19.86 -11.33 -4.70
N PHE A 177 19.83 -10.40 -3.73
CA PHE A 177 18.60 -9.67 -3.40
C PHE A 177 18.09 -8.84 -4.59
N GLU A 178 18.98 -8.09 -5.25
CA GLU A 178 18.66 -7.29 -6.42
C GLU A 178 18.25 -8.16 -7.62
N GLU A 179 18.84 -9.33 -7.78
CA GLU A 179 18.49 -10.31 -8.83
C GLU A 179 17.06 -10.85 -8.67
N HIS A 180 16.67 -11.26 -7.45
CA HIS A 180 15.34 -11.85 -7.19
C HIS A 180 14.23 -10.83 -6.95
N PHE A 181 14.52 -9.73 -6.24
CA PHE A 181 13.50 -8.78 -5.79
C PHE A 181 13.57 -7.42 -6.46
N GLY A 182 14.61 -7.19 -7.30
CA GLY A 182 14.84 -5.92 -7.98
C GLY A 182 15.37 -4.81 -7.05
N ASN A 183 15.55 -3.61 -7.61
CA ASN A 183 16.14 -2.45 -6.93
C ASN A 183 15.13 -1.34 -6.56
N ARG A 184 13.84 -1.63 -6.65
CA ARG A 184 12.75 -0.65 -6.40
C ARG A 184 12.55 -0.30 -4.91
N TRP A 185 13.12 -1.08 -4.01
CA TRP A 185 12.92 -0.95 -2.57
C TRP A 185 13.89 0.03 -1.94
N CYS A 186 13.44 0.77 -0.93
CA CYS A 186 14.36 1.44 -0.01
C CYS A 186 15.00 0.36 0.86
N THR A 187 16.30 0.07 0.67
CA THR A 187 16.98 -1.03 1.35
C THR A 187 17.99 -0.56 2.39
N PHE A 188 18.17 -1.37 3.44
CA PHE A 188 19.26 -1.23 4.37
C PHE A 188 19.98 -2.57 4.57
N GLN A 189 21.32 -2.53 4.59
CA GLN A 189 22.16 -3.71 4.69
C GLN A 189 22.55 -3.97 6.14
N LEU A 190 22.25 -5.17 6.61
CA LEU A 190 22.64 -5.65 7.94
C LEU A 190 23.94 -6.44 7.86
N ASP A 191 24.68 -6.45 8.94
CA ASP A 191 25.89 -7.25 9.08
C ASP A 191 25.55 -8.69 9.54
N ASP A 192 26.32 -9.69 9.09
CA ASP A 192 26.08 -11.12 9.29
C ASP A 192 25.85 -11.52 10.75
N TRP A 193 26.55 -10.88 11.70
CA TRP A 193 26.41 -11.21 13.11
C TRP A 193 25.00 -10.94 13.66
N MET A 194 24.24 -10.07 13.00
CA MET A 194 22.84 -9.77 13.35
C MET A 194 21.87 -10.84 12.84
N LEU A 195 22.29 -11.63 11.86
CA LEU A 195 21.46 -12.56 11.08
C LEU A 195 21.71 -14.02 11.49
N THR A 196 21.89 -14.28 12.78
CA THR A 196 22.08 -15.63 13.30
C THR A 196 20.82 -16.16 13.98
N GLU A 197 20.51 -17.45 13.79
CA GLU A 197 19.32 -18.08 14.38
C GLU A 197 19.31 -17.94 15.91
N GLN A 198 20.46 -18.19 16.55
CA GLN A 198 20.57 -18.14 18.00
C GLN A 198 20.31 -16.73 18.56
N SER A 199 20.94 -15.71 17.98
CA SER A 199 20.79 -14.32 18.42
C SER A 199 19.35 -13.84 18.21
N SER A 200 18.80 -14.08 17.03
CA SER A 200 17.44 -13.69 16.66
C SER A 200 16.39 -14.35 17.55
N ARG A 201 16.52 -15.65 17.79
CA ARG A 201 15.63 -16.39 18.68
C ARG A 201 15.70 -15.88 20.12
N GLN A 202 16.92 -15.68 20.65
CA GLN A 202 17.11 -15.16 22.00
C GLN A 202 16.49 -13.77 22.16
N LYS A 203 16.62 -12.92 21.15
CA LYS A 203 16.06 -11.57 21.15
C LYS A 203 14.54 -11.59 21.16
N LEU A 204 13.91 -12.41 20.33
CA LEU A 204 12.44 -12.60 20.31
C LEU A 204 11.94 -13.15 21.65
N LEU A 205 12.60 -14.16 22.21
CA LEU A 205 12.21 -14.71 23.52
C LEU A 205 12.31 -13.67 24.64
N LYS A 206 13.37 -12.85 24.63
CA LYS A 206 13.53 -11.74 25.59
C LYS A 206 12.46 -10.69 25.41
N HIS A 207 12.16 -10.30 24.18
CA HIS A 207 11.16 -9.27 23.86
C HIS A 207 9.76 -9.68 24.33
N PHE A 208 9.35 -10.92 24.00
CA PHE A 208 8.03 -11.44 24.39
C PHE A 208 7.95 -11.99 25.83
N GLY A 209 9.05 -12.02 26.56
CA GLY A 209 9.11 -12.56 27.91
C GLY A 209 8.75 -14.04 28.00
N THR A 210 9.02 -14.83 26.96
CA THR A 210 8.63 -16.24 26.84
C THR A 210 9.84 -17.18 26.81
N LYS A 211 9.60 -18.47 27.13
CA LYS A 211 10.63 -19.51 27.07
C LYS A 211 10.66 -20.24 25.71
N SER A 212 9.65 -20.08 24.88
CA SER A 212 9.53 -20.75 23.58
C SER A 212 8.64 -19.93 22.63
N LEU A 213 8.85 -20.07 21.34
CA LEU A 213 8.04 -19.40 20.30
C LEU A 213 6.84 -20.26 19.84
N LYS A 214 6.59 -21.41 20.49
CA LYS A 214 5.49 -22.34 20.14
C LYS A 214 4.13 -21.65 20.19
N GLY A 215 3.89 -20.81 21.21
CA GLY A 215 2.63 -20.08 21.37
C GLY A 215 2.31 -19.12 20.22
N PHE A 216 3.32 -18.69 19.46
CA PHE A 216 3.16 -17.84 18.28
C PHE A 216 3.05 -18.64 16.96
N GLY A 217 3.19 -19.98 17.00
CA GLY A 217 3.16 -20.84 15.81
C GLY A 217 4.40 -20.74 14.91
N VAL A 218 5.49 -20.10 15.36
CA VAL A 218 6.69 -19.82 14.56
C VAL A 218 7.91 -20.64 14.99
N GLU A 219 7.75 -21.61 15.88
CA GLU A 219 8.86 -22.42 16.42
C GLU A 219 9.66 -23.14 15.34
N HIS A 220 9.02 -23.55 14.25
CA HIS A 220 9.60 -24.32 13.15
C HIS A 220 10.21 -23.44 12.05
N LEU A 221 9.92 -22.15 12.05
CA LEU A 221 10.39 -21.19 11.05
C LEU A 221 11.81 -20.75 11.40
N LYS A 222 12.83 -21.35 10.79
CA LYS A 222 14.21 -20.97 11.04
C LYS A 222 14.56 -19.63 10.40
N LEU A 223 14.30 -19.50 9.11
CA LEU A 223 14.65 -18.29 8.33
C LEU A 223 13.72 -17.13 8.68
N GLY A 224 12.43 -17.40 8.89
CA GLY A 224 11.47 -16.40 9.35
C GLY A 224 11.79 -15.83 10.73
N VAL A 225 12.29 -16.66 11.66
CA VAL A 225 12.76 -16.24 12.99
C VAL A 225 14.00 -15.34 12.89
N ILE A 226 14.93 -15.66 11.97
CA ILE A 226 16.11 -14.82 11.72
C ILE A 226 15.65 -13.45 11.20
N ALA A 227 14.76 -13.40 10.22
CA ALA A 227 14.24 -12.15 9.68
C ALA A 227 13.49 -11.32 10.75
N ALA A 228 12.66 -11.95 11.58
CA ALA A 228 11.96 -11.26 12.67
C ALA A 228 12.95 -10.73 13.74
N GLY A 229 13.95 -11.50 14.10
CA GLY A 229 14.99 -11.06 15.03
C GLY A 229 15.84 -9.91 14.49
N ALA A 230 16.11 -9.91 13.19
CA ALA A 230 16.80 -8.84 12.49
C ALA A 230 16.05 -7.49 12.58
N ILE A 231 14.73 -7.52 12.47
CA ILE A 231 13.90 -6.32 12.68
C ILE A 231 14.07 -5.76 14.09
N LEU A 232 13.98 -6.60 15.13
CA LEU A 232 14.16 -6.13 16.52
C LEU A 232 15.58 -5.60 16.76
N GLN A 233 16.59 -6.20 16.12
CA GLN A 233 17.96 -5.72 16.19
C GLN A 233 18.11 -4.33 15.55
N TYR A 234 17.48 -4.15 14.38
CA TYR A 234 17.47 -2.87 13.67
C TYR A 234 16.77 -1.76 14.47
N LEU A 235 15.65 -2.07 15.13
CA LEU A 235 14.95 -1.12 16.00
C LEU A 235 15.83 -0.65 17.17
N GLU A 236 16.63 -1.55 17.74
CA GLU A 236 17.60 -1.18 18.80
C GLU A 236 18.69 -0.25 18.24
N MET A 237 19.20 -0.52 17.03
CA MET A 237 20.19 0.34 16.36
C MET A 237 19.63 1.72 16.03
N THR A 238 18.33 1.83 15.74
CA THR A 238 17.65 3.08 15.45
C THR A 238 17.10 3.79 16.70
N GLN A 239 17.52 3.35 17.88
CA GLN A 239 17.17 3.91 19.21
C GLN A 239 15.68 3.75 19.58
N HIS A 240 14.98 2.80 18.99
CA HIS A 240 13.61 2.45 19.36
C HIS A 240 13.65 1.37 20.46
N THR A 241 13.63 1.78 21.72
CA THR A 241 13.78 0.89 22.89
C THR A 241 12.46 0.53 23.56
N HIS A 242 11.43 1.35 23.42
CA HIS A 242 10.12 1.13 24.03
C HIS A 242 9.17 0.45 23.04
N LEU A 243 9.19 -0.89 23.04
CA LEU A 243 8.46 -1.73 22.08
C LEU A 243 7.33 -2.54 22.73
N GLY A 244 6.80 -2.10 23.87
CA GLY A 244 5.79 -2.83 24.64
C GLY A 244 4.45 -3.07 23.92
N HIS A 245 4.17 -2.32 22.87
CA HIS A 245 2.99 -2.52 22.02
C HIS A 245 3.15 -3.64 20.97
N ILE A 246 4.36 -4.14 20.74
CA ILE A 246 4.59 -5.32 19.89
C ILE A 246 4.39 -6.55 20.78
N THR A 247 3.12 -6.96 20.91
CA THR A 247 2.71 -8.00 21.86
C THR A 247 2.68 -9.41 21.26
N SER A 248 2.73 -9.55 19.94
CA SER A 248 2.61 -10.84 19.27
C SER A 248 3.40 -10.88 17.96
N LEU A 249 3.83 -12.08 17.60
CA LEU A 249 4.39 -12.41 16.28
C LEU A 249 3.50 -13.46 15.63
N ARG A 250 2.97 -13.18 14.43
CA ARG A 250 2.06 -14.08 13.73
C ARG A 250 2.73 -14.70 12.51
N ARG A 251 2.48 -15.98 12.31
CA ARG A 251 2.89 -16.67 11.09
C ARG A 251 1.98 -16.28 9.92
N ILE A 252 2.57 -16.01 8.76
CA ILE A 252 1.86 -15.92 7.49
C ILE A 252 1.72 -17.35 6.95
N GLU A 253 0.50 -17.89 7.00
CA GLU A 253 0.19 -19.24 6.51
C GLU A 253 -0.14 -19.18 5.02
N GLU A 254 0.72 -19.78 4.20
CA GLU A 254 0.57 -19.77 2.74
C GLU A 254 -0.72 -20.42 2.28
N ASP A 255 -1.12 -21.53 2.91
CA ASP A 255 -2.27 -22.35 2.50
C ASP A 255 -3.62 -21.77 2.97
N ARG A 256 -3.63 -20.68 3.70
CA ARG A 256 -4.85 -20.07 4.24
C ARG A 256 -5.49 -19.05 3.29
N TYR A 257 -4.73 -18.57 2.33
CA TYR A 257 -5.15 -17.49 1.45
C TYR A 257 -4.95 -17.84 -0.02
N VAL A 258 -5.83 -17.29 -0.85
CA VAL A 258 -5.68 -17.36 -2.31
C VAL A 258 -4.34 -16.74 -2.73
N ARG A 259 -3.60 -17.46 -3.54
CA ARG A 259 -2.33 -16.94 -4.07
C ARG A 259 -2.57 -16.05 -5.27
N LEU A 260 -2.13 -14.82 -5.15
CA LEU A 260 -2.11 -13.81 -6.21
C LEU A 260 -0.67 -13.43 -6.48
N ASP A 261 -0.21 -13.52 -7.70
CA ASP A 261 1.10 -13.01 -8.08
C ASP A 261 1.08 -11.48 -8.28
N LYS A 262 2.26 -10.86 -8.42
CA LYS A 262 2.38 -9.42 -8.61
C LYS A 262 1.70 -8.92 -9.89
N PHE A 263 1.69 -9.74 -10.93
CA PHE A 263 1.06 -9.42 -12.22
C PHE A 263 -0.45 -9.42 -12.08
N THR A 264 -1.01 -10.41 -11.39
CA THR A 264 -2.45 -10.50 -11.09
C THR A 264 -2.94 -9.33 -10.24
N ILE A 265 -2.24 -8.97 -9.16
CA ILE A 265 -2.60 -7.81 -8.33
C ILE A 265 -2.65 -6.52 -9.16
N ARG A 266 -1.65 -6.32 -10.04
CA ARG A 266 -1.57 -5.17 -10.92
C ARG A 266 -2.58 -5.21 -12.05
N SER A 267 -2.70 -6.35 -12.75
CA SER A 267 -3.58 -6.54 -13.90
C SER A 267 -5.06 -6.40 -13.54
N LEU A 268 -5.45 -6.85 -12.35
CA LEU A 268 -6.81 -6.70 -11.83
C LEU A 268 -7.06 -5.35 -11.15
N GLU A 269 -6.05 -4.50 -11.05
CA GLU A 269 -6.14 -3.18 -10.40
C GLU A 269 -6.77 -3.27 -9.00
N LEU A 270 -6.27 -4.20 -8.16
CA LEU A 270 -6.87 -4.49 -6.87
C LEU A 270 -6.72 -3.35 -5.88
N LEU A 271 -5.54 -2.72 -5.80
CA LEU A 271 -5.20 -1.71 -4.81
C LEU A 271 -5.07 -0.30 -5.40
N GLN A 272 -4.69 -0.21 -6.67
CA GLN A 272 -4.45 1.05 -7.37
C GLN A 272 -4.73 0.85 -8.85
N SER A 273 -5.31 1.85 -9.50
CA SER A 273 -5.46 1.86 -10.96
C SER A 273 -4.11 2.05 -11.65
N MET A 274 -3.99 1.55 -12.88
CA MET A 274 -2.85 1.84 -13.76
C MET A 274 -2.88 3.25 -14.34
N GLN A 275 -4.02 3.94 -14.28
CA GLN A 275 -4.22 5.32 -14.71
C GLN A 275 -4.30 6.22 -13.49
N ASP A 276 -3.70 7.41 -13.55
CA ASP A 276 -3.62 8.35 -12.43
C ASP A 276 -5.01 8.75 -11.87
N ASP A 277 -6.02 8.89 -12.76
CA ASP A 277 -7.41 9.21 -12.39
C ASP A 277 -8.33 7.99 -12.39
N GLY A 278 -7.79 6.78 -12.44
CA GLY A 278 -8.55 5.54 -12.49
C GLY A 278 -9.01 5.07 -11.11
N VAL A 279 -9.99 4.17 -11.08
CA VAL A 279 -10.59 3.58 -9.88
C VAL A 279 -10.14 2.13 -9.76
N SER A 280 -9.72 1.71 -8.57
CA SER A 280 -9.37 0.33 -8.25
C SER A 280 -10.54 -0.44 -7.65
N LEU A 281 -10.39 -1.78 -7.48
CA LEU A 281 -11.39 -2.55 -6.73
C LEU A 281 -11.51 -2.06 -5.30
N LEU A 282 -10.38 -1.75 -4.64
CA LEU A 282 -10.36 -1.25 -3.27
C LEU A 282 -11.18 0.04 -3.14
N ASP A 283 -11.07 0.97 -4.09
CA ASP A 283 -11.83 2.22 -4.05
C ASP A 283 -13.34 1.99 -4.13
N VAL A 284 -13.80 0.95 -4.83
CA VAL A 284 -15.22 0.61 -4.95
C VAL A 284 -15.78 -0.02 -3.67
N ILE A 285 -14.99 -0.78 -2.94
CA ILE A 285 -15.47 -1.50 -1.75
C ILE A 285 -15.08 -0.84 -0.42
N ASP A 286 -14.25 0.23 -0.43
CA ASP A 286 -13.81 0.93 0.78
C ASP A 286 -14.81 2.01 1.23
N HIS A 287 -15.81 1.56 1.98
CA HIS A 287 -16.71 2.42 2.76
C HIS A 287 -16.38 2.38 4.25
N THR A 288 -15.13 2.06 4.59
CA THR A 288 -14.70 1.99 5.98
C THR A 288 -14.66 3.37 6.62
N THR A 289 -15.09 3.43 7.87
CA THR A 289 -15.14 4.66 8.66
C THR A 289 -13.85 4.88 9.45
N THR A 290 -13.22 3.78 9.93
CA THR A 290 -12.03 3.85 10.76
C THR A 290 -10.74 3.61 9.95
N ALA A 291 -9.66 4.25 10.34
CA ALA A 291 -8.34 4.00 9.73
C ALA A 291 -7.88 2.53 9.88
N MET A 292 -8.22 1.92 11.01
CA MET A 292 -7.94 0.50 11.29
C MET A 292 -8.69 -0.43 10.33
N GLY A 293 -9.97 -0.12 10.06
CA GLY A 293 -10.78 -0.83 9.06
C GLY A 293 -10.21 -0.72 7.66
N ALA A 294 -9.82 0.50 7.23
CA ALA A 294 -9.23 0.72 5.91
C ALA A 294 -7.93 -0.09 5.72
N ARG A 295 -7.03 -0.10 6.71
CA ARG A 295 -5.80 -0.91 6.68
C ARG A 295 -6.12 -2.42 6.60
N MET A 296 -7.09 -2.89 7.36
CA MET A 296 -7.52 -4.28 7.33
C MET A 296 -8.17 -4.66 5.99
N LEU A 297 -9.02 -3.80 5.43
CA LEU A 297 -9.66 -4.03 4.14
C LEU A 297 -8.66 -4.13 2.99
N LYS A 298 -7.68 -3.22 2.94
CA LYS A 298 -6.57 -3.28 1.98
C LYS A 298 -5.85 -4.63 2.02
N ARG A 299 -5.62 -5.16 3.22
CA ARG A 299 -5.02 -6.49 3.41
C ARG A 299 -5.95 -7.61 2.95
N TRP A 300 -7.25 -7.56 3.27
CA TRP A 300 -8.20 -8.58 2.84
C TRP A 300 -8.33 -8.66 1.32
N THR A 301 -8.16 -7.55 0.62
CA THR A 301 -8.21 -7.50 -0.85
C THR A 301 -7.08 -8.31 -1.50
N VAL A 302 -5.90 -8.37 -0.90
CA VAL A 302 -4.76 -9.13 -1.45
C VAL A 302 -4.56 -10.51 -0.79
N PHE A 303 -5.30 -10.79 0.29
CA PHE A 303 -5.30 -12.08 1.00
C PHE A 303 -6.73 -12.63 1.16
N PRO A 304 -7.44 -12.97 0.06
CA PRO A 304 -8.74 -13.63 0.14
C PRO A 304 -8.61 -15.02 0.80
N LEU A 305 -9.66 -15.45 1.49
CA LEU A 305 -9.64 -16.69 2.26
C LEU A 305 -9.81 -17.94 1.37
N MET A 306 -9.24 -19.05 1.83
CA MET A 306 -9.43 -20.40 1.25
C MET A 306 -10.26 -21.33 2.15
N ASP A 307 -10.79 -20.85 3.26
CA ASP A 307 -11.64 -21.64 4.15
C ASP A 307 -13.11 -21.26 4.01
N VAL A 308 -13.92 -22.17 3.51
CA VAL A 308 -15.38 -22.00 3.30
C VAL A 308 -16.09 -21.56 4.59
N THR A 309 -15.70 -22.13 5.72
CA THR A 309 -16.32 -21.80 7.01
C THR A 309 -16.08 -20.35 7.39
N SER A 310 -14.85 -19.90 7.28
CA SER A 310 -14.48 -18.51 7.58
C SER A 310 -15.10 -17.52 6.60
N ILE A 311 -15.20 -17.89 5.31
CA ILE A 311 -15.87 -17.07 4.28
C ILE A 311 -17.34 -16.92 4.60
N ASN A 312 -18.05 -18.04 4.86
CA ASN A 312 -19.47 -18.01 5.18
C ASN A 312 -19.77 -17.22 6.46
N LYS A 313 -18.92 -17.32 7.48
CA LYS A 313 -19.06 -16.48 8.70
C LYS A 313 -18.99 -14.99 8.38
N ARG A 314 -18.11 -14.55 7.45
CA ARG A 314 -18.10 -13.16 7.00
C ARG A 314 -19.37 -12.80 6.23
N LEU A 315 -19.80 -13.67 5.29
CA LEU A 315 -21.02 -13.46 4.51
C LEU A 315 -22.27 -13.38 5.41
N ASP A 316 -22.35 -14.18 6.48
CA ASP A 316 -23.47 -14.15 7.44
C ASP A 316 -23.54 -12.82 8.20
N VAL A 317 -22.38 -12.26 8.56
CA VAL A 317 -22.31 -10.93 9.20
C VAL A 317 -22.71 -9.84 8.22
N VAL A 318 -22.18 -9.86 6.98
CA VAL A 318 -22.54 -8.92 5.92
C VAL A 318 -24.04 -8.97 5.64
N GLU A 319 -24.64 -10.17 5.55
CA GLU A 319 -26.07 -10.35 5.36
C GLU A 319 -26.89 -9.76 6.52
N THR A 320 -26.41 -9.90 7.75
CA THR A 320 -27.06 -9.32 8.92
C THR A 320 -27.08 -7.79 8.84
N PHE A 321 -25.95 -7.16 8.47
CA PHE A 321 -25.90 -5.71 8.24
C PHE A 321 -26.80 -5.27 7.08
N PHE A 322 -26.83 -6.06 6.01
CA PHE A 322 -27.65 -5.75 4.84
C PHE A 322 -29.16 -5.83 5.16
N ARG A 323 -29.60 -6.84 5.93
CA ARG A 323 -31.01 -7.09 6.24
C ARG A 323 -31.56 -6.29 7.44
N LYS A 324 -30.68 -5.79 8.34
CA LYS A 324 -31.07 -5.06 9.56
C LYS A 324 -30.52 -3.63 9.55
N PRO A 325 -31.20 -2.68 8.89
CA PRO A 325 -30.72 -1.29 8.76
C PRO A 325 -30.50 -0.59 10.11
N ASP A 326 -31.37 -0.80 11.10
CA ASP A 326 -31.26 -0.19 12.43
C ASP A 326 -30.00 -0.65 13.16
N PHE A 327 -29.71 -1.96 13.08
CA PHE A 327 -28.48 -2.52 13.65
C PHE A 327 -27.24 -1.94 12.94
N ARG A 328 -27.26 -1.91 11.61
CA ARG A 328 -26.22 -1.31 10.79
C ARG A 328 -25.97 0.15 11.17
N GLN A 329 -27.02 0.95 11.26
CA GLN A 329 -26.91 2.37 11.61
C GLN A 329 -26.33 2.56 13.01
N THR A 330 -26.75 1.75 14.00
CA THR A 330 -26.21 1.80 15.36
C THR A 330 -24.69 1.55 15.38
N ILE A 331 -24.24 0.56 14.62
CA ILE A 331 -22.79 0.28 14.53
C ILE A 331 -22.06 1.43 13.81
N ASP A 332 -22.57 1.90 12.68
CA ASP A 332 -21.95 2.95 11.87
C ASP A 332 -21.80 4.26 12.66
N ASP A 333 -22.85 4.73 13.31
CA ASP A 333 -22.82 5.97 14.11
C ASP A 333 -21.75 5.95 15.22
N ASN A 334 -21.53 4.78 15.80
CA ASN A 334 -20.53 4.62 16.84
C ASN A 334 -19.13 4.44 16.29
N LEU A 335 -18.95 3.83 15.10
CA LEU A 335 -17.66 3.75 14.42
C LEU A 335 -17.12 5.14 14.07
N HIS A 336 -17.97 6.09 13.69
CA HIS A 336 -17.57 7.49 13.43
C HIS A 336 -16.96 8.20 14.65
N ARG A 337 -17.22 7.70 15.86
CA ARG A 337 -16.67 8.25 17.11
C ARG A 337 -15.36 7.58 17.53
N ILE A 338 -14.93 6.52 16.81
CA ILE A 338 -13.75 5.74 17.13
C ILE A 338 -12.56 6.26 16.31
N GLY A 339 -11.55 6.81 16.98
CA GLY A 339 -10.28 7.17 16.39
C GLY A 339 -9.36 5.95 16.16
N ASP A 340 -8.13 6.22 15.74
CA ASP A 340 -7.13 5.17 15.48
C ASP A 340 -6.53 4.62 16.78
N MET A 341 -7.23 3.70 17.42
CA MET A 341 -6.81 3.09 18.69
C MET A 341 -5.47 2.34 18.57
N GLU A 342 -5.18 1.74 17.42
CA GLU A 342 -3.90 1.04 17.20
C GLU A 342 -2.71 1.99 17.32
N ARG A 343 -2.77 3.13 16.62
CA ARG A 343 -1.69 4.13 16.66
C ARG A 343 -1.63 4.89 17.98
N ILE A 344 -2.77 5.18 18.58
CA ILE A 344 -2.80 5.84 19.90
C ILE A 344 -2.13 4.95 20.95
N ILE A 345 -2.48 3.67 21.00
CA ILE A 345 -1.92 2.76 22.00
C ILE A 345 -0.42 2.48 21.80
N SER A 346 0.04 2.51 20.56
CA SER A 346 1.47 2.43 20.25
C SER A 346 2.24 3.66 20.75
N LYS A 347 1.66 4.86 20.65
CA LYS A 347 2.22 6.09 21.21
C LYS A 347 2.24 6.06 22.74
N VAL A 348 1.23 5.45 23.37
CA VAL A 348 1.23 5.22 24.84
C VAL A 348 2.43 4.37 25.24
N ALA A 349 2.70 3.27 24.55
CA ALA A 349 3.83 2.37 24.84
C ALA A 349 5.19 3.07 24.78
N VAL A 350 5.35 4.05 23.89
CA VAL A 350 6.60 4.82 23.74
C VAL A 350 6.60 6.14 24.53
N GLY A 351 5.52 6.44 25.28
CA GLY A 351 5.40 7.67 26.07
C GLY A 351 5.26 8.95 25.26
N ARG A 352 4.81 8.86 24.00
CA ARG A 352 4.65 10.00 23.05
C ARG A 352 3.20 10.37 22.77
N VAL A 353 2.26 9.82 23.52
CA VAL A 353 0.83 10.14 23.38
C VAL A 353 0.55 11.56 23.88
N SER A 354 -0.26 12.31 23.15
CA SER A 354 -0.70 13.64 23.55
C SER A 354 -1.96 13.57 24.44
N PRO A 355 -2.24 14.61 25.28
CA PRO A 355 -3.45 14.67 26.09
C PRO A 355 -4.75 14.52 25.24
N ARG A 356 -4.81 15.11 24.06
CA ARG A 356 -5.95 14.97 23.15
C ARG A 356 -6.15 13.53 22.67
N GLU A 357 -5.08 12.83 22.35
CA GLU A 357 -5.16 11.42 21.95
C GLU A 357 -5.63 10.52 23.09
N VAL A 358 -5.28 10.82 24.34
CA VAL A 358 -5.82 10.11 25.51
C VAL A 358 -7.33 10.32 25.64
N VAL A 359 -7.83 11.53 25.40
CA VAL A 359 -9.27 11.81 25.36
C VAL A 359 -9.94 11.09 24.19
N GLN A 360 -9.31 11.07 23.00
CA GLN A 360 -9.83 10.32 21.85
C GLN A 360 -9.94 8.82 22.16
N LEU A 361 -8.96 8.24 22.86
CA LEU A 361 -9.03 6.85 23.30
C LEU A 361 -10.21 6.63 24.26
N LYS A 362 -10.44 7.54 25.24
CA LYS A 362 -11.60 7.49 26.12
C LYS A 362 -12.91 7.49 25.31
N LEU A 363 -13.05 8.40 24.35
CA LEU A 363 -14.24 8.50 23.49
C LEU A 363 -14.45 7.22 22.65
N ALA A 364 -13.37 6.64 22.15
CA ALA A 364 -13.43 5.36 21.45
C ALA A 364 -13.93 4.23 22.37
N LEU A 365 -13.40 4.13 23.59
CA LEU A 365 -13.87 3.14 24.57
C LEU A 365 -15.34 3.36 24.98
N GLN A 366 -15.81 4.59 25.04
CA GLN A 366 -17.22 4.91 25.27
C GLN A 366 -18.10 4.45 24.07
N ALA A 367 -17.63 4.65 22.83
CA ALA A 367 -18.36 4.22 21.64
C ALA A 367 -18.42 2.69 21.48
N ILE A 368 -17.49 1.95 22.07
CA ILE A 368 -17.54 0.48 22.11
C ILE A 368 -18.72 -0.05 22.94
N ILE A 369 -19.21 0.67 23.94
CA ILE A 369 -20.31 0.21 24.80
C ILE A 369 -21.59 -0.10 24.01
N PRO A 370 -22.16 0.84 23.23
CA PRO A 370 -23.34 0.54 22.41
C PRO A 370 -23.05 -0.49 21.32
N ILE A 371 -21.84 -0.53 20.74
CA ILE A 371 -21.45 -1.57 19.78
C ILE A 371 -21.51 -2.95 20.42
N LYS A 372 -20.89 -3.13 21.58
CA LYS A 372 -20.91 -4.38 22.35
C LYS A 372 -22.34 -4.79 22.67
N THR A 373 -23.15 -3.88 23.18
CA THR A 373 -24.54 -4.14 23.52
C THR A 373 -25.33 -4.60 22.30
N ALA A 374 -25.24 -3.89 21.18
CA ALA A 374 -25.92 -4.27 19.94
C ALA A 374 -25.47 -5.64 19.42
N CYS A 375 -24.18 -5.95 19.50
CA CYS A 375 -23.64 -7.24 19.10
C CYS A 375 -24.16 -8.39 19.96
N LEU A 376 -24.22 -8.22 21.29
CA LEU A 376 -24.70 -9.25 22.22
C LEU A 376 -26.18 -9.61 22.02
N TYR A 377 -27.00 -8.64 21.59
CA TYR A 377 -28.43 -8.88 21.30
C TYR A 377 -28.70 -9.33 19.86
N SER A 378 -27.66 -9.58 19.05
CA SER A 378 -27.81 -10.08 17.67
C SER A 378 -28.23 -11.55 17.66
N ASP A 379 -29.11 -11.96 16.72
CA ASP A 379 -29.44 -13.36 16.46
C ASP A 379 -28.26 -14.11 15.79
N ASN A 380 -27.31 -13.40 15.20
CA ASN A 380 -26.13 -13.97 14.53
C ASN A 380 -25.08 -14.36 15.58
N GLU A 381 -24.70 -15.64 15.60
CA GLU A 381 -23.74 -16.20 16.55
C GLU A 381 -22.34 -15.58 16.44
N GLU A 382 -21.87 -15.34 15.21
CA GLU A 382 -20.56 -14.71 14.98
C GLU A 382 -20.53 -13.26 15.51
N ILE A 383 -21.62 -12.51 15.32
CA ILE A 383 -21.75 -11.15 15.86
C ILE A 383 -21.79 -11.17 17.40
N ARG A 384 -22.49 -12.11 18.00
CA ARG A 384 -22.49 -12.27 19.48
C ARG A 384 -21.08 -12.57 20.00
N SER A 385 -20.39 -13.51 19.37
CA SER A 385 -19.00 -13.84 19.72
C SER A 385 -18.06 -12.61 19.58
N ILE A 386 -18.27 -11.77 18.60
CA ILE A 386 -17.57 -10.48 18.47
C ILE A 386 -17.88 -9.59 19.69
N GLY A 387 -19.14 -9.46 20.08
CA GLY A 387 -19.56 -8.67 21.25
C GLY A 387 -18.97 -9.19 22.56
N GLU A 388 -18.92 -10.50 22.77
CA GLU A 388 -18.35 -11.13 23.97
C GLU A 388 -16.86 -10.78 24.14
N ARG A 389 -16.12 -10.72 23.05
CA ARG A 389 -14.67 -10.47 23.02
C ARG A 389 -14.27 -9.00 23.18
N LEU A 390 -15.20 -8.05 23.00
CA LEU A 390 -14.94 -6.64 23.21
C LEU A 390 -14.75 -6.34 24.71
N ASN A 391 -13.67 -5.71 25.08
CA ASN A 391 -13.36 -5.30 26.44
C ASN A 391 -13.67 -3.79 26.61
N LEU A 392 -14.48 -3.46 27.61
CA LEU A 392 -14.90 -2.07 27.86
C LEU A 392 -13.81 -1.22 28.52
N CYS A 393 -12.76 -1.82 29.09
CA CYS A 393 -11.68 -1.14 29.83
C CYS A 393 -12.22 -0.06 30.79
N GLU A 394 -13.23 -0.42 31.59
CA GLU A 394 -14.01 0.52 32.43
C GLU A 394 -13.12 1.32 33.38
N SER A 395 -12.23 0.65 34.10
CA SER A 395 -11.31 1.30 35.03
C SER A 395 -10.40 2.34 34.38
N LEU A 396 -9.91 2.05 33.18
CA LEU A 396 -9.12 3.00 32.40
C LEU A 396 -9.97 4.18 31.93
N ARG A 397 -11.15 3.90 31.37
CA ARG A 397 -12.06 4.94 30.88
C ARG A 397 -12.45 5.92 31.99
N GLU A 398 -12.88 5.40 33.17
CA GLU A 398 -13.27 6.21 34.34
C GLU A 398 -12.07 7.02 34.88
N ARG A 399 -10.89 6.42 34.86
CA ARG A 399 -9.67 7.10 35.29
C ARG A 399 -9.34 8.28 34.37
N ILE A 400 -9.35 8.09 33.03
CA ILE A 400 -9.11 9.18 32.10
C ILE A 400 -10.15 10.29 32.26
N GLU A 401 -11.41 9.94 32.46
CA GLU A 401 -12.49 10.91 32.65
C GLU A 401 -12.33 11.75 33.91
N ARG A 402 -11.84 11.14 35.00
CA ARG A 402 -11.58 11.82 36.26
C ARG A 402 -10.31 12.69 36.24
N GLU A 403 -9.27 12.23 35.52
CA GLU A 403 -7.93 12.84 35.62
C GLU A 403 -7.66 13.86 34.52
N ILE A 404 -8.24 13.72 33.34
CA ILE A 404 -7.95 14.59 32.18
C ILE A 404 -9.12 15.52 31.88
N GLN A 405 -8.81 16.76 31.51
CA GLN A 405 -9.84 17.70 31.04
C GLN A 405 -10.56 17.21 29.81
N PRO A 406 -11.83 17.58 29.60
CA PRO A 406 -12.60 17.19 28.40
C PRO A 406 -12.01 17.68 27.08
N ASP A 407 -11.43 18.88 27.04
CA ASP A 407 -10.73 19.46 25.88
C ASP A 407 -9.33 19.95 26.28
N PRO A 408 -8.37 19.04 26.46
CA PRO A 408 -7.02 19.40 26.85
C PRO A 408 -6.25 19.99 25.66
N PRO A 409 -5.18 20.76 25.92
CA PRO A 409 -4.27 21.19 24.86
C PRO A 409 -3.57 19.99 24.22
N GLN A 410 -3.10 20.16 22.99
CA GLN A 410 -2.36 19.11 22.29
C GLN A 410 -1.00 18.82 22.96
N LEU A 411 -0.35 19.86 23.46
CA LEU A 411 0.98 19.76 24.08
C LEU A 411 0.86 19.99 25.58
N ILE A 412 1.46 19.11 26.38
CA ILE A 412 1.43 19.17 27.84
C ILE A 412 2.09 20.44 28.38
N ASN A 413 3.07 21.00 27.69
CA ASN A 413 3.79 22.22 28.09
C ASN A 413 2.93 23.50 28.03
N LYS A 414 1.70 23.42 27.52
CA LYS A 414 0.74 24.53 27.53
C LYS A 414 -0.06 24.62 28.84
N GLY A 415 0.05 23.61 29.71
CA GLY A 415 -0.73 23.53 30.94
C GLY A 415 -2.20 23.21 30.69
N ASP A 416 -3.00 23.18 31.74
CA ASP A 416 -4.43 22.89 31.73
C ASP A 416 -4.80 21.51 31.14
N VAL A 417 -3.99 20.50 31.48
CA VAL A 417 -4.20 19.11 31.02
C VAL A 417 -5.03 18.30 32.01
N ILE A 418 -4.75 18.46 33.30
CA ILE A 418 -5.39 17.70 34.40
C ILE A 418 -6.72 18.37 34.80
N ALA A 419 -7.74 17.54 35.05
CA ALA A 419 -9.05 18.00 35.45
C ALA A 419 -9.02 18.75 36.82
N ALA A 420 -9.84 19.77 36.93
CA ALA A 420 -10.03 20.49 38.22
C ALA A 420 -10.69 19.54 39.22
N GLY A 421 -10.23 19.60 40.49
CA GLY A 421 -10.71 18.74 41.57
C GLY A 421 -10.04 17.39 41.66
N PHE A 422 -9.16 17.01 40.71
CA PHE A 422 -8.40 15.76 40.79
C PHE A 422 -7.26 15.82 41.81
N SER A 423 -6.46 16.87 41.75
CA SER A 423 -5.32 17.06 42.66
C SER A 423 -5.48 18.33 43.47
N PRO A 424 -5.67 18.23 44.83
CA PRO A 424 -5.78 19.40 45.72
C PRO A 424 -4.54 20.32 45.63
N GLU A 425 -3.36 19.73 45.51
CA GLU A 425 -2.09 20.48 45.37
C GLU A 425 -2.08 21.32 44.07
N LEU A 426 -2.56 20.73 42.97
CA LEU A 426 -2.64 21.41 41.66
C LEU A 426 -3.67 22.55 41.73
N ASP A 427 -4.82 22.30 42.33
CA ASP A 427 -5.88 23.31 42.46
C ASP A 427 -5.46 24.49 43.34
N GLU A 428 -4.70 24.23 44.38
CA GLU A 428 -4.10 25.29 45.21
C GLU A 428 -3.11 26.14 44.42
N LEU A 429 -2.18 25.50 43.68
CA LEU A 429 -1.24 26.20 42.80
C LEU A 429 -1.95 27.01 41.70
N ARG A 430 -2.99 26.49 41.11
CA ARG A 430 -3.82 27.20 40.12
C ARG A 430 -4.57 28.37 40.71
N SER A 431 -5.01 28.25 41.96
CA SER A 431 -5.66 29.37 42.67
C SER A 431 -4.68 30.52 42.92
N ILE A 432 -3.43 30.21 43.29
CA ILE A 432 -2.34 31.17 43.47
C ILE A 432 -2.02 31.87 42.13
N SER A 433 -1.86 31.10 41.03
CA SER A 433 -1.57 31.66 39.71
C SER A 433 -2.72 32.53 39.18
N ARG A 434 -4.00 32.10 39.33
CA ARG A 434 -5.19 32.87 38.90
C ARG A 434 -5.45 34.10 39.79
N GLY A 435 -5.35 33.93 41.08
CA GLY A 435 -5.45 35.03 42.05
C GLY A 435 -4.37 36.09 41.84
N GLY A 436 -3.28 35.71 41.19
CA GLY A 436 -2.20 36.57 40.76
C GLY A 436 -2.61 37.70 39.82
N ARG A 437 -3.51 37.43 38.87
CA ARG A 437 -4.00 38.45 37.94
C ARG A 437 -4.87 39.50 38.67
N ASP A 438 -5.69 39.07 39.57
CA ASP A 438 -6.55 39.97 40.34
C ASP A 438 -5.73 40.82 41.31
N TYR A 439 -4.65 40.27 41.87
CA TYR A 439 -3.72 40.98 42.71
C TYR A 439 -2.89 42.02 41.91
N LEU A 440 -2.45 41.70 40.70
CA LEU A 440 -1.77 42.66 39.83
C LEU A 440 -2.66 43.82 39.43
N LEU A 441 -3.95 43.57 39.22
CA LEU A 441 -4.94 44.64 39.01
C LEU A 441 -5.11 45.52 40.27
N ARG A 442 -5.15 44.90 41.45
CA ARG A 442 -5.15 45.65 42.72
C ARG A 442 -3.90 46.49 42.92
N ILE A 443 -2.70 45.95 42.67
CA ILE A 443 -1.46 46.74 42.69
C ILE A 443 -1.56 47.92 41.73
N GLN A 444 -2.07 47.69 40.51
CA GLN A 444 -2.26 48.75 39.52
C GLN A 444 -3.20 49.86 40.06
N GLU A 445 -4.32 49.49 40.68
CA GLU A 445 -5.29 50.43 41.25
C GLU A 445 -4.74 51.15 42.46
N GLU A 446 -4.11 50.41 43.38
CA GLU A 446 -3.50 50.99 44.60
C GLU A 446 -2.36 51.97 44.28
N GLU A 447 -1.47 51.58 43.38
CA GLU A 447 -0.37 52.42 42.92
C GLU A 447 -0.85 53.61 42.08
N ALA A 448 -1.92 53.43 41.29
CA ALA A 448 -2.57 54.55 40.60
C ALA A 448 -3.24 55.57 41.56
N GLN A 449 -3.83 55.08 42.65
CA GLN A 449 -4.39 55.93 43.69
C GLN A 449 -3.29 56.66 44.52
N LYS A 450 -2.23 55.97 44.90
CA LYS A 450 -1.10 56.57 45.69
C LYS A 450 -0.37 57.61 44.84
N THR A 451 -0.17 57.36 43.53
CA THR A 451 0.64 58.25 42.67
C THR A 451 -0.20 59.30 41.96
N GLY A 452 -1.51 59.14 41.92
CA GLY A 452 -2.42 59.96 41.10
C GLY A 452 -2.36 59.69 39.58
N ILE A 453 -1.61 58.68 39.14
CA ILE A 453 -1.40 58.35 37.73
C ILE A 453 -2.51 57.42 37.29
N GLN A 454 -3.64 57.92 36.81
CA GLN A 454 -4.79 57.14 36.32
C GLN A 454 -4.49 56.29 35.04
N SER A 455 -3.41 56.60 34.32
CA SER A 455 -3.02 55.88 33.09
C SER A 455 -1.99 54.80 33.34
N LEU A 456 -1.74 54.44 34.61
CA LEU A 456 -0.84 53.37 34.98
C LEU A 456 -1.32 52.02 34.43
N LYS A 457 -0.38 51.28 33.84
CA LYS A 457 -0.67 49.93 33.33
C LYS A 457 0.35 48.93 33.82
N VAL A 458 -0.10 47.79 34.30
CA VAL A 458 0.78 46.63 34.52
C VAL A 458 0.97 45.91 33.19
N GLY A 459 2.20 45.62 32.85
CA GLY A 459 2.58 44.82 31.67
C GLY A 459 3.64 43.78 32.04
N TYR A 460 3.87 42.83 31.13
CA TYR A 460 4.88 41.79 31.28
C TYR A 460 5.89 41.84 30.13
N ASN A 461 7.18 41.65 30.46
CA ASN A 461 8.25 41.54 29.45
C ASN A 461 9.17 40.37 29.78
N ASN A 462 9.49 39.54 28.79
CA ASN A 462 10.30 38.33 28.97
C ASN A 462 11.75 38.58 29.49
N VAL A 463 12.25 39.84 29.44
CA VAL A 463 13.61 40.15 29.82
C VAL A 463 13.69 40.59 31.29
N PHE A 464 12.69 41.32 31.80
CA PHE A 464 12.74 41.91 33.14
C PHE A 464 11.42 41.77 33.94
N GLY A 465 10.49 40.94 33.46
CA GLY A 465 9.29 40.50 34.17
C GLY A 465 8.14 41.51 34.15
N TYR A 466 7.34 41.51 35.22
CA TYR A 466 6.22 42.44 35.36
C TYR A 466 6.71 43.85 35.63
N TYR A 467 6.04 44.82 35.00
CA TYR A 467 6.39 46.26 35.15
C TYR A 467 5.15 47.14 35.18
N LEU A 468 5.32 48.34 35.77
CA LEU A 468 4.37 49.43 35.69
C LEU A 468 4.77 50.37 34.56
N GLU A 469 3.89 50.58 33.58
CA GLU A 469 4.12 51.50 32.47
C GLU A 469 3.51 52.86 32.78
N VAL A 470 4.37 53.90 32.82
CA VAL A 470 4.01 55.28 33.10
C VAL A 470 4.27 56.11 31.84
N ARG A 471 3.28 56.88 31.37
CA ARG A 471 3.47 57.81 30.27
C ARG A 471 4.40 58.95 30.67
N ASN A 472 5.19 59.43 29.72
CA ASN A 472 6.18 60.50 29.98
C ASN A 472 5.57 61.77 30.56
N THR A 473 4.28 62.01 30.39
CA THR A 473 3.52 63.15 30.98
C THR A 473 3.40 63.09 32.48
N TYR A 474 3.57 61.92 33.08
CA TYR A 474 3.45 61.69 34.54
C TYR A 474 4.74 61.25 35.19
N LYS A 475 5.89 61.34 34.51
CA LYS A 475 7.16 60.83 35.03
C LYS A 475 7.63 61.51 36.33
N ASP A 476 7.27 62.81 36.54
CA ASP A 476 7.61 63.57 37.72
C ASP A 476 6.75 63.17 38.95
N GLN A 477 5.69 62.38 38.78
CA GLN A 477 4.83 61.85 39.81
C GLN A 477 5.25 60.46 40.30
N VAL A 478 6.29 59.89 39.69
CA VAL A 478 6.75 58.56 40.03
C VAL A 478 7.52 58.57 41.32
N PRO A 479 7.21 57.72 42.33
CA PRO A 479 7.93 57.61 43.56
C PRO A 479 9.41 57.28 43.40
N GLN A 480 10.29 57.81 44.21
CA GLN A 480 11.76 57.54 44.18
C GLN A 480 12.10 56.06 44.44
N GLU A 481 11.22 55.34 45.07
CA GLU A 481 11.36 53.91 45.44
C GLU A 481 11.19 52.95 44.18
N TRP A 482 10.57 53.45 43.08
CA TRP A 482 10.38 52.68 41.90
C TRP A 482 11.66 52.56 41.05
N ILE A 483 12.04 51.36 40.71
CA ILE A 483 13.26 51.10 39.94
C ILE A 483 12.92 51.19 38.46
N ARG A 484 13.48 52.20 37.78
CA ARG A 484 13.32 52.32 36.30
C ARG A 484 14.12 51.25 35.59
N LYS A 485 13.46 50.48 34.68
CA LYS A 485 14.08 49.40 33.92
C LYS A 485 14.21 49.70 32.41
N GLN A 486 13.26 50.46 31.86
CA GLN A 486 13.27 50.77 30.42
C GLN A 486 12.62 52.12 30.15
N THR A 487 13.27 52.90 29.25
CA THR A 487 12.71 54.13 28.69
C THR A 487 12.28 53.91 27.27
N LEU A 488 11.02 54.19 26.95
CA LEU A 488 10.42 54.13 25.65
C LEU A 488 10.18 55.56 25.10
N ALA A 489 9.85 55.68 23.82
CA ALA A 489 9.58 56.99 23.22
C ALA A 489 8.47 57.78 23.94
N ASN A 490 7.41 57.11 24.40
CA ASN A 490 6.22 57.75 25.00
C ASN A 490 5.90 57.31 26.44
N ALA A 491 6.69 56.42 27.03
CA ALA A 491 6.49 55.90 28.39
C ALA A 491 7.80 55.42 29.02
N GLU A 492 7.80 55.28 30.32
CA GLU A 492 8.88 54.64 31.10
C GLU A 492 8.30 53.43 31.84
N ARG A 493 9.12 52.41 32.02
CA ARG A 493 8.76 51.16 32.69
C ARG A 493 9.50 51.01 34.01
N TYR A 494 8.75 50.76 35.07
CA TYR A 494 9.24 50.68 36.44
C TYR A 494 8.87 49.33 37.06
N ILE A 495 9.67 48.93 38.06
CA ILE A 495 9.41 47.78 38.91
C ILE A 495 9.39 48.26 40.37
N THR A 496 8.39 47.81 41.12
CA THR A 496 8.31 47.94 42.58
C THR A 496 8.81 46.70 43.27
N GLN A 497 9.24 46.80 44.51
CA GLN A 497 9.67 45.66 45.29
C GLN A 497 8.53 44.64 45.46
N GLU A 498 7.32 45.12 45.72
CA GLU A 498 6.12 44.30 45.85
C GLU A 498 5.80 43.54 44.56
N LEU A 499 5.91 44.20 43.41
CA LEU A 499 5.69 43.56 42.09
C LEU A 499 6.69 42.44 41.81
N LYS A 500 7.96 42.63 42.26
CA LYS A 500 9.01 41.63 42.11
C LYS A 500 8.82 40.42 43.02
N GLU A 501 8.47 40.61 44.28
CA GLU A 501 8.19 39.51 45.21
C GLU A 501 6.99 38.68 44.76
N TYR A 502 6.03 39.34 44.15
CA TYR A 502 4.84 38.70 43.63
C TYR A 502 5.11 37.93 42.34
N GLU A 503 5.94 38.49 41.45
CA GLU A 503 6.43 37.81 40.26
C GLU A 503 7.11 36.48 40.58
N GLU A 504 8.03 36.51 41.61
CA GLU A 504 8.71 35.29 42.05
C GLU A 504 7.71 34.19 42.52
N LYS A 505 6.60 34.62 43.20
CA LYS A 505 5.54 33.69 43.62
C LYS A 505 4.73 33.12 42.44
N ILE A 506 4.35 33.94 41.46
CA ILE A 506 3.58 33.51 40.28
C ILE A 506 4.43 32.60 39.38
N MET A 507 5.65 33.03 39.03
CA MET A 507 6.53 32.22 38.19
C MET A 507 6.87 30.87 38.82
N GLY A 508 7.10 30.86 40.15
CA GLY A 508 7.31 29.62 40.89
C GLY A 508 6.06 28.72 40.93
N ALA A 509 4.86 29.30 40.91
CA ALA A 509 3.62 28.53 40.84
C ALA A 509 3.39 27.93 39.45
N ASP A 510 3.60 28.69 38.39
CA ASP A 510 3.43 28.22 37.01
C ASP A 510 4.41 27.08 36.63
N GLU A 511 5.69 27.21 37.07
CA GLU A 511 6.67 26.12 36.89
C GLU A 511 6.27 24.85 37.65
N LYS A 512 5.77 25.00 38.90
CA LYS A 512 5.30 23.87 39.71
C LYS A 512 4.04 23.24 39.15
N ILE A 513 3.09 24.04 38.61
CA ILE A 513 1.90 23.55 37.91
C ILE A 513 2.31 22.67 36.75
N LEU A 514 3.17 23.17 35.85
CA LEU A 514 3.62 22.43 34.70
C LEU A 514 4.36 21.13 35.06
N ALA A 515 5.25 21.19 36.07
CA ALA A 515 5.96 20.01 36.56
C ALA A 515 5.00 18.95 37.14
N LEU A 516 4.00 19.38 37.94
CA LEU A 516 3.01 18.51 38.54
C LEU A 516 2.06 17.90 37.49
N GLU A 517 1.57 18.71 36.57
CA GLU A 517 0.73 18.20 35.45
C GLU A 517 1.49 17.21 34.59
N THR A 518 2.76 17.47 34.29
CA THR A 518 3.62 16.55 33.55
C THR A 518 3.81 15.23 34.28
N ARG A 519 4.03 15.28 35.60
CA ARG A 519 4.17 14.10 36.45
C ARG A 519 2.88 13.26 36.43
N LEU A 520 1.73 13.87 36.74
CA LEU A 520 0.44 13.20 36.81
C LEU A 520 0.04 12.59 35.45
N PHE A 521 0.27 13.31 34.35
CA PHE A 521 0.03 12.79 33.01
C PHE A 521 0.94 11.61 32.67
N THR A 522 2.23 11.67 33.04
CA THR A 522 3.17 10.57 32.79
C THR A 522 2.80 9.32 33.61
N GLU A 523 2.34 9.49 34.85
CA GLU A 523 1.84 8.41 35.70
C GLU A 523 0.62 7.75 35.04
N LEU A 524 -0.35 8.54 34.56
CA LEU A 524 -1.51 8.00 33.80
C LEU A 524 -1.07 7.22 32.57
N VAL A 525 -0.18 7.78 31.74
CA VAL A 525 0.31 7.13 30.51
C VAL A 525 1.03 5.81 30.82
N THR A 526 1.80 5.78 31.91
CA THR A 526 2.49 4.56 32.35
C THR A 526 1.50 3.45 32.71
N ASP A 527 0.45 3.79 33.47
CA ASP A 527 -0.57 2.82 33.86
C ASP A 527 -1.48 2.40 32.67
N MET A 528 -1.70 3.27 31.70
CA MET A 528 -2.39 2.93 30.46
C MET A 528 -1.69 1.79 29.70
N ALA A 529 -0.38 1.63 29.87
CA ALA A 529 0.38 0.56 29.20
C ALA A 529 -0.09 -0.86 29.59
N GLU A 530 -0.68 -1.04 30.75
CA GLU A 530 -1.24 -2.33 31.18
C GLU A 530 -2.45 -2.75 30.33
N PHE A 531 -3.13 -1.82 29.68
CA PHE A 531 -4.30 -2.05 28.84
C PHE A 531 -3.98 -2.26 27.34
N ILE A 532 -2.69 -2.20 26.94
CA ILE A 532 -2.27 -2.36 25.55
C ILE A 532 -2.88 -3.61 24.89
N PRO A 533 -2.79 -4.83 25.49
CA PRO A 533 -3.31 -6.03 24.83
C PRO A 533 -4.83 -5.97 24.61
N GLN A 534 -5.59 -5.48 25.60
CA GLN A 534 -7.05 -5.38 25.53
C GLN A 534 -7.48 -4.37 24.45
N ILE A 535 -6.82 -3.22 24.37
CA ILE A 535 -7.10 -2.19 23.37
C ILE A 535 -6.74 -2.67 21.97
N GLN A 536 -5.64 -3.41 21.79
CA GLN A 536 -5.29 -4.03 20.51
C GLN A 536 -6.31 -5.07 20.05
N ILE A 537 -6.85 -5.88 20.97
CA ILE A 537 -7.95 -6.82 20.67
C ILE A 537 -9.19 -6.05 20.22
N ASN A 538 -9.58 -4.99 20.94
CA ASN A 538 -10.71 -4.13 20.58
C ASN A 538 -10.49 -3.51 19.18
N ALA A 539 -9.31 -2.94 18.93
CA ALA A 539 -8.98 -2.33 17.65
C ALA A 539 -9.13 -3.32 16.48
N ASN A 540 -8.64 -4.55 16.65
CA ASN A 540 -8.76 -5.60 15.62
C ASN A 540 -10.22 -6.00 15.40
N ILE A 541 -11.02 -6.13 16.46
CA ILE A 541 -12.44 -6.47 16.37
C ILE A 541 -13.22 -5.35 15.68
N ILE A 542 -12.97 -4.10 16.05
CA ILE A 542 -13.59 -2.92 15.44
C ILE A 542 -13.23 -2.81 13.96
N ALA A 543 -11.95 -2.98 13.60
CA ALA A 543 -11.51 -3.00 12.22
C ALA A 543 -12.22 -4.08 11.39
N ARG A 544 -12.40 -5.28 11.96
CA ARG A 544 -13.15 -6.36 11.32
C ARG A 544 -14.62 -6.03 11.12
N LEU A 545 -15.29 -5.45 12.11
CA LEU A 545 -16.67 -5.01 11.99
C LEU A 545 -16.83 -3.93 10.93
N ASP A 546 -15.92 -2.97 10.89
CA ASP A 546 -15.91 -1.89 9.93
C ASP A 546 -15.73 -2.40 8.47
N CYS A 547 -14.81 -3.36 8.24
CA CYS A 547 -14.68 -4.02 6.94
C CYS A 547 -15.98 -4.74 6.50
N LEU A 548 -16.63 -5.49 7.41
CA LEU A 548 -17.85 -6.22 7.08
C LEU A 548 -19.03 -5.27 6.86
N LEU A 549 -19.08 -4.16 7.59
CA LEU A 549 -20.01 -3.07 7.36
C LEU A 549 -19.78 -2.39 6.01
N SER A 550 -18.50 -2.15 5.64
CA SER A 550 -18.11 -1.61 4.34
C SER A 550 -18.64 -2.48 3.20
N PHE A 551 -18.49 -3.81 3.29
CA PHE A 551 -19.06 -4.74 2.31
C PHE A 551 -20.59 -4.66 2.21
N ALA A 552 -21.29 -4.47 3.32
CA ALA A 552 -22.73 -4.32 3.31
C ALA A 552 -23.17 -3.00 2.67
N LYS A 553 -22.45 -1.90 2.93
CA LYS A 553 -22.69 -0.59 2.29
C LYS A 553 -22.48 -0.68 0.78
N ALA A 554 -21.35 -1.24 0.34
CA ALA A 554 -21.07 -1.46 -1.08
C ALA A 554 -22.15 -2.34 -1.76
N ALA A 555 -22.61 -3.37 -1.05
CA ALA A 555 -23.66 -4.25 -1.57
C ALA A 555 -25.00 -3.53 -1.75
N GLU A 556 -25.36 -2.64 -0.85
CA GLU A 556 -26.58 -1.83 -0.96
C GLU A 556 -26.47 -0.80 -2.08
N GLU A 557 -25.38 -0.07 -2.15
CA GLU A 557 -25.13 0.97 -3.16
C GLU A 557 -25.14 0.42 -4.57
N HIS A 558 -24.43 -0.72 -4.78
CA HIS A 558 -24.22 -1.31 -6.11
C HIS A 558 -25.11 -2.52 -6.40
N ARG A 559 -26.09 -2.84 -5.55
CA ARG A 559 -27.01 -3.96 -5.74
C ARG A 559 -26.28 -5.29 -5.92
N TYR A 560 -25.32 -5.59 -5.02
CA TYR A 560 -24.62 -6.86 -5.01
C TYR A 560 -25.42 -7.93 -4.28
N VAL A 561 -25.18 -9.19 -4.64
CA VAL A 561 -25.89 -10.34 -4.05
C VAL A 561 -24.94 -11.23 -3.26
N ARG A 562 -25.49 -11.95 -2.28
CA ARG A 562 -24.75 -12.96 -1.52
C ARG A 562 -24.32 -14.10 -2.43
N PRO A 563 -23.02 -14.42 -2.60
CA PRO A 563 -22.58 -15.61 -3.32
C PRO A 563 -22.75 -16.88 -2.46
N VAL A 564 -22.90 -18.02 -3.12
CA VAL A 564 -22.77 -19.35 -2.50
C VAL A 564 -21.32 -19.79 -2.69
N VAL A 565 -20.57 -19.97 -1.61
CA VAL A 565 -19.20 -20.45 -1.65
C VAL A 565 -19.15 -21.90 -1.16
N ALA A 566 -18.54 -22.79 -1.93
CA ALA A 566 -18.48 -24.23 -1.68
C ALA A 566 -17.05 -24.78 -1.89
N ASP A 567 -16.75 -25.92 -1.26
CA ASP A 567 -15.48 -26.62 -1.46
C ASP A 567 -15.57 -27.57 -2.65
N ASP A 568 -15.82 -27.00 -3.83
CA ASP A 568 -15.85 -27.71 -5.12
C ASP A 568 -15.08 -26.90 -6.19
N CYS A 569 -15.14 -27.37 -7.45
CA CYS A 569 -14.50 -26.72 -8.59
C CYS A 569 -15.50 -26.07 -9.57
N VAL A 570 -16.73 -25.80 -9.12
CA VAL A 570 -17.77 -25.21 -9.97
C VAL A 570 -17.76 -23.69 -9.81
N LEU A 571 -17.70 -22.94 -10.90
CA LEU A 571 -17.80 -21.51 -10.94
C LEU A 571 -18.97 -21.13 -11.86
N GLN A 572 -20.05 -20.64 -11.29
CA GLN A 572 -21.24 -20.20 -12.00
C GLN A 572 -21.56 -18.77 -11.58
N ILE A 573 -21.56 -17.87 -12.53
CA ILE A 573 -21.93 -16.46 -12.35
C ILE A 573 -23.05 -16.17 -13.33
N LYS A 574 -24.21 -15.78 -12.80
CA LYS A 574 -25.36 -15.39 -13.61
C LYS A 574 -25.48 -13.89 -13.63
N ALA A 575 -25.60 -13.31 -14.82
CA ALA A 575 -25.69 -11.86 -15.04
C ALA A 575 -24.60 -11.08 -14.29
N GLY A 576 -23.34 -11.55 -14.36
CA GLY A 576 -22.19 -10.92 -13.75
C GLY A 576 -21.90 -9.55 -14.35
N ARG A 577 -21.50 -8.58 -13.50
CA ARG A 577 -21.09 -7.22 -13.88
C ARG A 577 -19.66 -6.96 -13.41
N HIS A 578 -18.98 -6.03 -14.05
CA HIS A 578 -17.63 -5.66 -13.63
C HIS A 578 -17.69 -4.60 -12.54
N PRO A 579 -17.24 -4.88 -11.30
CA PRO A 579 -17.46 -4.00 -10.15
C PRO A 579 -16.89 -2.58 -10.33
N VAL A 580 -15.77 -2.45 -11.03
CA VAL A 580 -15.14 -1.14 -11.24
C VAL A 580 -15.73 -0.43 -12.47
N ILE A 581 -15.88 -1.12 -13.60
CA ILE A 581 -16.36 -0.48 -14.83
C ILE A 581 -17.79 0.04 -14.65
N GLU A 582 -18.65 -0.72 -13.95
CA GLU A 582 -20.05 -0.29 -13.74
C GLU A 582 -20.18 1.03 -12.98
N THR A 583 -19.21 1.33 -12.08
CA THR A 583 -19.21 2.61 -11.33
C THR A 583 -18.70 3.79 -12.14
N GLN A 584 -18.01 3.54 -13.26
CA GLN A 584 -17.42 4.57 -14.12
C GLN A 584 -18.28 4.88 -15.37
N LEU A 585 -19.40 4.16 -15.55
CA LEU A 585 -20.28 4.42 -16.69
C LEU A 585 -21.00 5.76 -16.56
N PRO A 586 -21.20 6.49 -17.68
CA PRO A 586 -22.00 7.71 -17.69
C PRO A 586 -23.41 7.48 -17.15
N MET A 587 -24.01 8.53 -16.57
CA MET A 587 -25.36 8.46 -16.04
C MET A 587 -26.37 8.04 -17.12
N GLY A 588 -27.09 6.93 -16.89
CA GLY A 588 -28.05 6.35 -17.82
C GLY A 588 -27.51 5.23 -18.72
N GLU A 589 -26.22 4.93 -18.65
CA GLU A 589 -25.65 3.73 -19.27
C GLU A 589 -25.55 2.60 -18.24
N GLU A 590 -25.99 1.41 -18.62
CA GLU A 590 -25.88 0.21 -17.78
C GLU A 590 -24.81 -0.74 -18.33
N TYR A 591 -24.10 -1.39 -17.42
CA TYR A 591 -23.16 -2.45 -17.78
C TYR A 591 -23.91 -3.67 -18.34
N VAL A 592 -23.45 -4.23 -19.47
CA VAL A 592 -24.06 -5.42 -20.07
C VAL A 592 -23.66 -6.67 -19.27
N PRO A 593 -24.59 -7.29 -18.52
CA PRO A 593 -24.27 -8.43 -17.69
C PRO A 593 -24.06 -9.69 -18.52
N ASN A 594 -23.12 -10.56 -18.07
CA ASN A 594 -22.78 -11.79 -18.74
C ASN A 594 -22.77 -12.99 -17.79
N ASP A 595 -23.11 -14.15 -18.35
CA ASP A 595 -23.12 -15.45 -17.67
C ASP A 595 -21.76 -16.13 -17.89
N ILE A 596 -21.19 -16.70 -16.84
CA ILE A 596 -19.96 -17.49 -16.88
C ILE A 596 -20.23 -18.81 -16.17
N GLU A 597 -19.88 -19.90 -16.82
CA GLU A 597 -19.92 -21.22 -16.24
C GLU A 597 -18.62 -21.96 -16.53
N LEU A 598 -17.94 -22.41 -15.49
CA LEU A 598 -16.73 -23.21 -15.56
C LEU A 598 -16.79 -24.34 -14.55
N ASP A 599 -16.41 -25.53 -14.97
CA ASP A 599 -16.22 -26.69 -14.11
C ASP A 599 -15.01 -27.50 -14.60
N THR A 600 -14.65 -28.57 -13.90
CA THR A 600 -13.53 -29.43 -14.31
C THR A 600 -13.97 -30.66 -15.10
N GLU A 601 -15.27 -30.85 -15.30
CA GLU A 601 -15.83 -32.06 -15.94
C GLU A 601 -16.36 -31.83 -17.36
N GLN A 602 -17.11 -30.74 -17.56
CA GLN A 602 -17.80 -30.47 -18.84
C GLN A 602 -17.30 -29.22 -19.55
N GLN A 603 -16.95 -28.16 -18.81
CA GLN A 603 -16.55 -26.88 -19.36
C GLN A 603 -15.37 -26.28 -18.54
N GLN A 604 -14.21 -26.86 -18.77
CA GLN A 604 -13.00 -26.43 -18.05
C GLN A 604 -12.40 -25.15 -18.66
N ILE A 605 -12.41 -25.09 -20.01
CA ILE A 605 -11.77 -23.98 -20.73
C ILE A 605 -12.81 -23.32 -21.65
N MET A 606 -12.98 -22.02 -21.52
CA MET A 606 -13.76 -21.18 -22.42
C MET A 606 -12.81 -20.43 -23.34
N ILE A 607 -12.85 -20.75 -24.66
CA ILE A 607 -12.16 -19.94 -25.66
C ILE A 607 -13.12 -18.82 -26.09
N ILE A 608 -12.70 -17.57 -25.88
CA ILE A 608 -13.52 -16.38 -26.13
C ILE A 608 -12.95 -15.62 -27.34
N THR A 609 -13.63 -15.67 -28.47
CA THR A 609 -13.26 -14.92 -29.66
C THR A 609 -14.07 -13.62 -29.79
N GLY A 610 -13.66 -12.76 -30.69
CA GLY A 610 -14.36 -11.51 -31.00
C GLY A 610 -13.40 -10.33 -31.21
N PRO A 611 -13.92 -9.20 -31.70
CA PRO A 611 -13.09 -8.04 -32.03
C PRO A 611 -12.50 -7.39 -30.78
N ASN A 612 -11.42 -6.64 -30.98
CA ASN A 612 -10.91 -5.74 -29.95
C ASN A 612 -11.99 -4.68 -29.65
N MET A 613 -12.05 -4.16 -28.42
CA MET A 613 -13.10 -3.28 -27.90
C MET A 613 -14.46 -3.96 -27.63
N ALA A 614 -14.64 -5.23 -27.93
CA ALA A 614 -15.89 -5.94 -27.62
C ALA A 614 -16.07 -6.23 -26.12
N GLY A 615 -15.02 -6.06 -25.29
CA GLY A 615 -15.09 -6.26 -23.85
C GLY A 615 -14.56 -7.60 -23.35
N LYS A 616 -13.78 -8.34 -24.15
CA LYS A 616 -13.17 -9.63 -23.77
C LYS A 616 -12.36 -9.50 -22.46
N SER A 617 -11.42 -8.58 -22.43
CA SER A 617 -10.55 -8.33 -21.24
C SER A 617 -11.34 -7.94 -20.00
N ALA A 618 -12.39 -7.12 -20.17
CA ALA A 618 -13.29 -6.75 -19.09
C ALA A 618 -14.05 -7.96 -18.52
N LEU A 619 -14.48 -8.89 -19.37
CA LEU A 619 -15.15 -10.12 -18.95
C LEU A 619 -14.22 -11.04 -18.14
N LEU A 620 -12.96 -11.19 -18.57
CA LEU A 620 -11.97 -11.96 -17.85
C LEU A 620 -11.74 -11.36 -16.44
N ARG A 621 -11.44 -10.07 -16.40
CA ARG A 621 -11.22 -9.36 -15.13
C ARG A 621 -12.45 -9.42 -14.22
N GLN A 622 -13.65 -9.22 -14.74
CA GLN A 622 -14.93 -9.38 -14.04
C GLN A 622 -15.02 -10.72 -13.31
N THR A 623 -14.70 -11.82 -14.00
CA THR A 623 -14.77 -13.17 -13.44
C THR A 623 -13.81 -13.36 -12.28
N ALA A 624 -12.56 -12.87 -12.41
CA ALA A 624 -11.59 -12.91 -11.35
C ALA A 624 -12.01 -12.05 -10.15
N LEU A 625 -12.46 -10.81 -10.39
CA LEU A 625 -12.88 -9.89 -9.34
C LEU A 625 -14.08 -10.42 -8.55
N ILE A 626 -15.09 -10.97 -9.21
CA ILE A 626 -16.24 -11.62 -8.55
C ILE A 626 -15.78 -12.80 -7.69
N THR A 627 -14.87 -13.63 -8.20
CA THR A 627 -14.30 -14.76 -7.44
C THR A 627 -13.53 -14.28 -6.20
N LEU A 628 -12.69 -13.24 -6.35
CA LEU A 628 -11.96 -12.63 -5.24
C LEU A 628 -12.90 -12.05 -4.19
N MET A 629 -13.90 -11.26 -4.60
CA MET A 629 -14.88 -10.66 -3.70
C MET A 629 -15.62 -11.73 -2.90
N ALA A 630 -16.04 -12.82 -3.55
CA ALA A 630 -16.68 -13.94 -2.86
C ALA A 630 -15.77 -14.57 -1.80
N GLN A 631 -14.50 -14.82 -2.11
CA GLN A 631 -13.54 -15.41 -1.17
C GLN A 631 -13.03 -14.41 -0.11
N MET A 632 -13.22 -13.11 -0.30
CA MET A 632 -13.06 -12.11 0.76
C MET A 632 -14.21 -12.16 1.79
N GLY A 633 -15.35 -12.74 1.43
CA GLY A 633 -16.59 -12.70 2.19
C GLY A 633 -17.44 -11.46 1.88
N CYS A 634 -17.27 -10.88 0.70
CA CYS A 634 -18.04 -9.77 0.18
C CYS A 634 -19.19 -10.26 -0.72
N PHE A 635 -20.29 -9.52 -0.80
CA PHE A 635 -21.31 -9.72 -1.81
C PHE A 635 -20.76 -9.34 -3.19
N VAL A 636 -21.36 -9.88 -4.25
CA VAL A 636 -20.80 -9.83 -5.61
C VAL A 636 -21.76 -9.18 -6.62
N PRO A 637 -21.23 -8.49 -7.64
CA PRO A 637 -22.01 -7.86 -8.71
C PRO A 637 -22.56 -8.90 -9.69
N ALA A 638 -23.62 -9.62 -9.31
CA ALA A 638 -24.28 -10.61 -10.13
C ALA A 638 -25.77 -10.72 -9.76
N GLU A 639 -26.58 -11.44 -10.55
CA GLU A 639 -27.92 -11.87 -10.15
C GLU A 639 -27.87 -13.08 -9.21
N ALA A 640 -26.93 -14.01 -9.49
CA ALA A 640 -26.60 -15.13 -8.64
C ALA A 640 -25.15 -15.57 -8.90
N ALA A 641 -24.46 -16.07 -7.88
CA ALA A 641 -23.12 -16.61 -8.03
C ALA A 641 -22.92 -17.84 -7.14
N ARG A 642 -22.37 -18.91 -7.72
CA ARG A 642 -21.82 -20.07 -7.01
C ARG A 642 -20.33 -20.14 -7.32
N ILE A 643 -19.51 -20.04 -6.28
CA ILE A 643 -18.05 -19.97 -6.41
C ILE A 643 -17.45 -21.16 -5.66
N GLY A 644 -16.96 -22.14 -6.42
CA GLY A 644 -16.10 -23.20 -5.90
C GLY A 644 -14.72 -22.63 -5.56
N LEU A 645 -14.16 -23.05 -4.43
CA LEU A 645 -12.90 -22.51 -3.93
C LEU A 645 -11.79 -22.47 -5.00
N VAL A 646 -11.10 -21.35 -5.06
CA VAL A 646 -9.94 -21.10 -5.91
C VAL A 646 -8.72 -20.93 -5.00
N ASP A 647 -7.66 -21.69 -5.28
CA ASP A 647 -6.41 -21.60 -4.53
C ASP A 647 -5.45 -20.56 -5.10
N LYS A 648 -5.49 -20.34 -6.41
CA LYS A 648 -4.65 -19.38 -7.14
C LYS A 648 -5.44 -18.72 -8.26
N ILE A 649 -5.24 -17.43 -8.43
CA ILE A 649 -5.75 -16.71 -9.61
C ILE A 649 -4.57 -16.17 -10.37
N PHE A 650 -4.49 -16.56 -11.64
CA PHE A 650 -3.46 -16.10 -12.55
C PHE A 650 -4.07 -15.29 -13.67
N THR A 651 -3.48 -14.14 -13.95
CA THR A 651 -3.93 -13.30 -15.05
C THR A 651 -2.77 -12.92 -15.95
N ARG A 652 -2.95 -13.14 -17.24
CA ARG A 652 -2.14 -12.55 -18.29
C ARG A 652 -3.08 -11.69 -19.15
N VAL A 653 -3.30 -10.45 -18.71
CA VAL A 653 -4.24 -9.50 -19.33
C VAL A 653 -3.53 -8.17 -19.57
N GLY A 654 -3.49 -7.72 -20.82
CA GLY A 654 -2.85 -6.47 -21.25
C GLY A 654 -1.34 -6.62 -21.51
N ALA A 655 -0.79 -5.72 -22.32
CA ALA A 655 0.66 -5.64 -22.55
C ALA A 655 1.31 -4.81 -21.45
N SER A 656 2.18 -5.41 -20.67
CA SER A 656 3.05 -4.67 -19.76
C SER A 656 4.37 -4.40 -20.47
N ASP A 657 4.53 -3.18 -21.01
CA ASP A 657 5.80 -2.73 -21.55
C ASP A 657 6.75 -2.43 -20.40
N ASN A 658 7.72 -3.30 -20.16
CA ASN A 658 8.76 -3.07 -19.17
C ASN A 658 10.00 -2.48 -19.88
N ILE A 659 9.85 -1.26 -20.39
CA ILE A 659 10.90 -0.53 -21.14
C ILE A 659 12.16 -0.34 -20.28
N SER A 660 12.01 -0.31 -18.95
CA SER A 660 13.13 -0.06 -18.02
C SER A 660 14.16 -1.19 -17.94
N LEU A 661 13.79 -2.43 -18.30
CA LEU A 661 14.68 -3.61 -18.29
C LEU A 661 15.18 -3.99 -19.69
N GLY A 662 14.71 -3.32 -20.77
CA GLY A 662 15.12 -3.60 -22.14
C GLY A 662 14.64 -4.98 -22.64
N GLU A 663 13.69 -5.63 -21.96
CA GLU A 663 13.13 -6.91 -22.38
C GLU A 663 12.10 -6.73 -23.50
N SER A 664 12.10 -7.67 -24.44
CA SER A 664 11.04 -7.73 -25.47
C SER A 664 9.68 -8.00 -24.82
N THR A 665 8.64 -7.30 -25.28
CA THR A 665 7.25 -7.53 -24.83
C THR A 665 6.83 -9.00 -24.92
N PHE A 666 7.30 -9.71 -25.96
CA PHE A 666 7.07 -11.14 -26.13
C PHE A 666 7.82 -12.00 -25.08
N MET A 667 9.05 -11.63 -24.70
CA MET A 667 9.78 -12.33 -23.66
C MET A 667 9.09 -12.19 -22.30
N VAL A 668 8.62 -10.99 -21.95
CA VAL A 668 7.83 -10.77 -20.73
C VAL A 668 6.56 -11.61 -20.75
N GLU A 669 5.85 -11.64 -21.87
CA GLU A 669 4.64 -12.44 -22.07
C GLU A 669 4.92 -13.94 -21.85
N MET A 670 6.00 -14.47 -22.41
CA MET A 670 6.37 -15.89 -22.25
C MET A 670 6.85 -16.21 -20.83
N THR A 671 7.52 -15.28 -20.16
CA THR A 671 7.92 -15.45 -18.75
C THR A 671 6.70 -15.52 -17.83
N GLU A 672 5.72 -14.61 -18.01
CA GLU A 672 4.46 -14.64 -17.26
C GLU A 672 3.67 -15.94 -17.53
N ALA A 673 3.56 -16.38 -18.79
CA ALA A 673 2.89 -17.63 -19.15
C ALA A 673 3.62 -18.86 -18.56
N SER A 674 4.95 -18.85 -18.56
CA SER A 674 5.76 -19.91 -17.95
C SER A 674 5.55 -20.00 -16.45
N ASP A 675 5.52 -18.87 -15.75
CA ASP A 675 5.24 -18.83 -14.30
C ASP A 675 3.85 -19.41 -13.99
N ILE A 676 2.84 -19.03 -14.77
CA ILE A 676 1.48 -19.60 -14.64
C ILE A 676 1.51 -21.11 -14.81
N LEU A 677 2.08 -21.62 -15.90
CA LEU A 677 2.06 -23.05 -16.24
C LEU A 677 2.84 -23.91 -15.24
N ASN A 678 3.91 -23.39 -14.67
CA ASN A 678 4.70 -24.08 -13.64
C ASN A 678 4.03 -24.11 -12.26
N ASN A 679 3.12 -23.18 -11.99
CA ASN A 679 2.49 -23.01 -10.68
C ASN A 679 1.00 -23.35 -10.64
N VAL A 680 0.36 -23.63 -11.77
CA VAL A 680 -1.07 -23.94 -11.88
C VAL A 680 -1.43 -25.22 -11.14
N THR A 681 -2.66 -25.26 -10.58
CA THR A 681 -3.28 -26.42 -9.94
C THR A 681 -4.67 -26.66 -10.52
N PRO A 682 -5.29 -27.81 -10.27
CA PRO A 682 -6.67 -28.07 -10.71
C PRO A 682 -7.72 -27.12 -10.08
N ARG A 683 -7.38 -26.46 -8.95
CA ARG A 683 -8.26 -25.48 -8.30
C ARG A 683 -8.01 -24.05 -8.76
N SER A 684 -7.01 -23.83 -9.59
CA SER A 684 -6.67 -22.48 -10.04
C SER A 684 -7.71 -21.93 -11.03
N LEU A 685 -7.79 -20.59 -11.07
CA LEU A 685 -8.48 -19.83 -12.11
C LEU A 685 -7.43 -19.12 -12.96
N VAL A 686 -7.43 -19.40 -14.26
CA VAL A 686 -6.44 -18.87 -15.22
C VAL A 686 -7.12 -18.00 -16.25
N LEU A 687 -6.59 -16.81 -16.48
CA LEU A 687 -7.10 -15.83 -17.43
C LEU A 687 -6.01 -15.43 -18.42
N PHE A 688 -6.14 -15.87 -19.66
CA PHE A 688 -5.26 -15.47 -20.74
C PHE A 688 -5.97 -14.51 -21.69
N ASP A 689 -5.36 -13.39 -21.98
CA ASP A 689 -5.86 -12.39 -22.92
C ASP A 689 -4.84 -12.14 -24.03
N GLU A 690 -5.22 -12.51 -25.24
CA GLU A 690 -4.47 -12.29 -26.48
C GLU A 690 -3.03 -12.82 -26.44
N LEU A 691 -2.80 -13.99 -25.86
CA LEU A 691 -1.48 -14.62 -25.75
C LEU A 691 -0.94 -14.98 -27.15
N GLY A 692 0.36 -14.72 -27.36
CA GLY A 692 1.07 -15.01 -28.62
C GLY A 692 1.11 -13.86 -29.63
N ARG A 693 0.67 -12.65 -29.23
CA ARG A 693 0.63 -11.47 -30.13
C ARG A 693 2.01 -10.87 -30.45
N GLY A 694 3.00 -11.11 -29.61
CA GLY A 694 4.31 -10.49 -29.73
C GLY A 694 5.25 -11.14 -30.75
N THR A 695 4.80 -12.16 -31.49
CA THR A 695 5.60 -12.93 -32.48
C THR A 695 4.86 -13.11 -33.78
N SER A 696 5.41 -13.95 -34.69
CA SER A 696 4.71 -14.28 -35.95
C SER A 696 3.37 -14.95 -35.66
N THR A 697 2.40 -14.75 -36.53
CA THR A 697 1.03 -15.29 -36.34
C THR A 697 1.03 -16.81 -36.12
N TYR A 698 1.81 -17.56 -36.86
CA TYR A 698 1.86 -19.03 -36.74
C TYR A 698 2.54 -19.50 -35.45
N ASP A 699 3.63 -18.85 -35.05
CA ASP A 699 4.27 -19.16 -33.77
C ASP A 699 3.30 -18.85 -32.62
N GLY A 700 2.60 -17.70 -32.68
CA GLY A 700 1.61 -17.29 -31.69
C GLY A 700 0.46 -18.27 -31.54
N ILE A 701 -0.14 -18.71 -32.67
CA ILE A 701 -1.19 -19.73 -32.71
C ILE A 701 -0.67 -21.06 -32.13
N SER A 702 0.52 -21.51 -32.55
CA SER A 702 1.09 -22.78 -32.13
C SER A 702 1.34 -22.81 -30.62
N ILE A 703 1.86 -21.72 -30.04
CA ILE A 703 2.09 -21.58 -28.60
C ILE A 703 0.76 -21.56 -27.85
N ALA A 704 -0.21 -20.75 -28.32
CA ALA A 704 -1.54 -20.65 -27.70
C ALA A 704 -2.26 -22.00 -27.70
N TRP A 705 -2.22 -22.73 -28.83
CA TRP A 705 -2.79 -24.07 -28.95
C TRP A 705 -2.16 -25.06 -27.97
N ALA A 706 -0.83 -25.13 -27.94
CA ALA A 706 -0.08 -26.02 -27.04
C ALA A 706 -0.36 -25.74 -25.56
N ILE A 707 -0.51 -24.48 -25.18
CA ILE A 707 -0.84 -24.08 -23.79
C ILE A 707 -2.26 -24.55 -23.44
N VAL A 708 -3.24 -24.31 -24.27
CA VAL A 708 -4.64 -24.75 -24.06
C VAL A 708 -4.71 -26.27 -23.96
N GLU A 709 -4.01 -26.98 -24.81
CA GLU A 709 -3.92 -28.45 -24.83
C GLU A 709 -3.26 -28.96 -23.55
N TYR A 710 -2.14 -28.34 -23.10
CA TYR A 710 -1.48 -28.68 -21.84
C TYR A 710 -2.43 -28.51 -20.64
N LEU A 711 -3.13 -27.39 -20.54
CA LEU A 711 -4.10 -27.15 -19.47
C LEU A 711 -5.27 -28.15 -19.48
N HIS A 712 -5.66 -28.64 -20.66
CA HIS A 712 -6.73 -29.63 -20.78
C HIS A 712 -6.25 -31.03 -20.41
N GLU A 713 -5.09 -31.49 -20.93
CA GLU A 713 -4.62 -32.87 -20.83
C GLU A 713 -3.84 -33.19 -19.57
N HIS A 714 -3.02 -32.24 -19.06
CA HIS A 714 -2.12 -32.49 -17.95
C HIS A 714 -2.88 -32.52 -16.62
N LYS A 715 -2.98 -33.69 -15.99
CA LYS A 715 -3.77 -33.93 -14.76
C LYS A 715 -3.47 -32.99 -13.58
N GLY A 716 -2.26 -32.46 -13.48
CA GLY A 716 -1.85 -31.50 -12.43
C GLY A 716 -2.22 -30.05 -12.77
N ALA A 717 -2.61 -29.73 -14.01
CA ALA A 717 -2.82 -28.40 -14.54
C ALA A 717 -4.25 -28.15 -15.04
N GLN A 718 -5.21 -29.02 -14.74
CA GLN A 718 -6.61 -28.94 -15.22
C GLN A 718 -7.39 -27.79 -14.58
N ALA A 719 -6.87 -26.57 -14.69
CA ALA A 719 -7.45 -25.36 -14.12
C ALA A 719 -8.66 -24.86 -14.91
N ARG A 720 -9.58 -24.19 -14.22
CA ARG A 720 -10.65 -23.41 -14.84
C ARG A 720 -10.05 -22.24 -15.59
N THR A 721 -10.28 -22.18 -16.91
CA THR A 721 -9.55 -21.24 -17.77
C THR A 721 -10.49 -20.42 -18.65
N LEU A 722 -10.31 -19.11 -18.68
CA LEU A 722 -10.85 -18.21 -19.70
C LEU A 722 -9.71 -17.79 -20.63
N PHE A 723 -9.83 -18.09 -21.90
CA PHE A 723 -8.82 -17.82 -22.92
C PHE A 723 -9.40 -16.89 -23.99
N ALA A 724 -9.15 -15.59 -23.85
CA ALA A 724 -9.56 -14.61 -24.86
C ALA A 724 -8.51 -14.51 -25.95
N THR A 725 -8.93 -14.61 -27.20
CA THR A 725 -8.04 -14.59 -28.35
C THR A 725 -8.70 -13.99 -29.58
N HIS A 726 -7.90 -13.57 -30.52
CA HIS A 726 -8.31 -13.23 -31.89
C HIS A 726 -7.97 -14.34 -32.91
N TYR A 727 -7.33 -15.42 -32.46
CA TYR A 727 -7.02 -16.58 -33.29
C TYR A 727 -8.27 -17.45 -33.45
N HIS A 728 -8.90 -17.38 -34.64
CA HIS A 728 -10.12 -18.15 -34.94
C HIS A 728 -9.85 -19.65 -35.08
N GLU A 729 -8.61 -20.01 -35.35
CA GLU A 729 -8.14 -21.38 -35.47
C GLU A 729 -8.33 -22.17 -34.15
N LEU A 730 -8.21 -21.52 -33.01
CA LEU A 730 -8.45 -22.17 -31.72
C LEU A 730 -9.90 -22.67 -31.57
N ASN A 731 -10.86 -22.16 -32.35
CA ASN A 731 -12.24 -22.68 -32.35
C ASN A 731 -12.34 -24.17 -32.74
N GLU A 732 -11.38 -24.67 -33.49
CA GLU A 732 -11.34 -26.10 -33.88
C GLU A 732 -11.08 -27.02 -32.67
N MET A 733 -10.50 -26.50 -31.60
CA MET A 733 -10.19 -27.29 -30.39
C MET A 733 -11.43 -27.87 -29.72
N GLU A 734 -12.59 -27.22 -29.80
CA GLU A 734 -13.84 -27.75 -29.23
C GLU A 734 -14.25 -29.09 -29.87
N LYS A 735 -13.88 -29.34 -31.13
CA LYS A 735 -14.16 -30.58 -31.81
C LYS A 735 -13.33 -31.75 -31.29
N ASN A 736 -12.12 -31.48 -30.85
CA ASN A 736 -11.14 -32.48 -30.45
C ASN A 736 -11.07 -32.69 -28.91
N PHE A 737 -11.47 -31.69 -28.15
CA PHE A 737 -11.32 -31.67 -26.68
C PHE A 737 -12.68 -31.42 -25.99
N SER A 738 -13.17 -32.41 -25.26
CA SER A 738 -14.53 -32.43 -24.70
C SER A 738 -14.84 -31.31 -23.70
N ARG A 739 -13.86 -30.85 -22.91
CA ARG A 739 -14.01 -29.84 -21.87
C ARG A 739 -13.66 -28.42 -22.35
N ILE A 740 -13.36 -28.24 -23.63
CA ILE A 740 -13.17 -26.93 -24.26
C ILE A 740 -14.47 -26.49 -24.91
N LYS A 741 -14.85 -25.24 -24.69
CA LYS A 741 -16.06 -24.65 -25.24
C LYS A 741 -15.78 -23.28 -25.85
N ASN A 742 -16.32 -23.05 -27.04
CA ASN A 742 -16.16 -21.80 -27.77
C ASN A 742 -17.28 -20.81 -27.46
N TYR A 743 -16.87 -19.58 -27.27
CA TYR A 743 -17.74 -18.43 -27.08
C TYR A 743 -17.26 -17.26 -27.91
N ASN A 744 -18.16 -16.34 -28.20
CA ASN A 744 -17.81 -15.06 -28.81
C ASN A 744 -18.52 -13.90 -28.10
N VAL A 745 -17.90 -12.72 -28.12
CA VAL A 745 -18.57 -11.51 -27.71
C VAL A 745 -19.29 -10.90 -28.90
N SER A 746 -20.62 -10.86 -28.80
CA SER A 746 -21.50 -10.56 -29.95
C SER A 746 -21.36 -9.11 -30.43
N VAL A 747 -21.40 -8.98 -31.74
CA VAL A 747 -21.35 -7.74 -32.48
C VAL A 747 -22.52 -7.73 -33.46
N LYS A 748 -23.18 -6.61 -33.63
CA LYS A 748 -24.26 -6.47 -34.61
C LYS A 748 -23.87 -5.42 -35.64
N GLU A 749 -23.98 -5.80 -36.91
CA GLU A 749 -23.82 -4.87 -38.01
C GLU A 749 -25.18 -4.30 -38.39
N LEU A 750 -25.32 -2.99 -38.36
CA LEU A 750 -26.53 -2.26 -38.79
C LEU A 750 -26.11 -1.11 -39.70
N ASN A 751 -26.60 -1.19 -40.98
CA ASN A 751 -26.35 -0.15 -41.98
C ASN A 751 -24.83 0.15 -42.19
N GLY A 752 -23.99 -0.89 -42.19
CA GLY A 752 -22.53 -0.75 -42.35
C GLY A 752 -21.82 -0.17 -41.12
N LYS A 753 -22.52 -0.05 -39.98
CA LYS A 753 -21.93 0.31 -38.68
C LYS A 753 -21.92 -0.89 -37.76
N VAL A 754 -20.80 -1.11 -37.11
CA VAL A 754 -20.61 -2.19 -36.12
C VAL A 754 -21.03 -1.66 -34.75
N ILE A 755 -21.96 -2.34 -34.09
CA ILE A 755 -22.43 -2.08 -32.73
C ILE A 755 -21.95 -3.24 -31.87
N PHE A 756 -21.13 -2.90 -30.86
CA PHE A 756 -20.67 -3.87 -29.88
C PHE A 756 -21.77 -4.14 -28.86
N LEU A 757 -22.38 -5.31 -28.90
CA LEU A 757 -23.43 -5.69 -27.95
C LEU A 757 -22.87 -6.11 -26.61
N ARG A 758 -21.56 -6.40 -26.53
CA ARG A 758 -20.83 -6.80 -25.31
C ARG A 758 -21.44 -8.01 -24.60
N LYS A 759 -22.25 -8.80 -25.30
CA LYS A 759 -22.91 -10.01 -24.78
C LYS A 759 -22.14 -11.26 -25.21
N LEU A 760 -21.82 -12.10 -24.24
CA LEU A 760 -21.19 -13.39 -24.45
C LEU A 760 -22.21 -14.38 -25.04
N MET A 761 -21.86 -15.01 -26.16
CA MET A 761 -22.70 -15.97 -26.87
C MET A 761 -21.92 -17.25 -27.12
N ARG A 762 -22.61 -18.38 -27.07
CA ARG A 762 -22.06 -19.70 -27.42
C ARG A 762 -21.68 -19.79 -28.91
N GLY A 763 -20.52 -20.38 -29.20
CA GLY A 763 -19.96 -20.54 -30.54
C GLY A 763 -18.81 -19.58 -30.85
N GLY A 764 -17.96 -19.92 -31.80
CA GLY A 764 -16.85 -19.08 -32.26
C GLY A 764 -17.31 -17.94 -33.19
N SER A 765 -16.52 -16.87 -33.30
CA SER A 765 -16.67 -15.85 -34.34
C SER A 765 -15.80 -16.23 -35.54
N GLU A 766 -16.36 -16.14 -36.75
CA GLU A 766 -15.64 -16.42 -38.02
C GLU A 766 -15.12 -15.12 -38.68
N HIS A 767 -15.52 -13.93 -38.21
CA HIS A 767 -15.20 -12.65 -38.84
C HIS A 767 -14.28 -11.79 -38.01
N SER A 768 -13.33 -11.16 -38.69
CA SER A 768 -12.45 -10.14 -38.12
C SER A 768 -13.05 -8.73 -38.31
N PHE A 769 -13.12 -7.92 -37.26
CA PHE A 769 -13.70 -6.57 -37.32
C PHE A 769 -12.64 -5.48 -37.18
N GLY A 770 -11.35 -5.79 -37.34
CA GLY A 770 -10.24 -4.84 -37.11
C GLY A 770 -10.34 -3.57 -37.98
N ILE A 771 -10.75 -3.70 -39.25
CA ILE A 771 -10.92 -2.59 -40.19
C ILE A 771 -12.06 -1.65 -39.73
N HIS A 772 -13.14 -2.20 -39.19
CA HIS A 772 -14.26 -1.42 -38.65
C HIS A 772 -13.85 -0.65 -37.39
N VAL A 773 -13.01 -1.23 -36.54
CA VAL A 773 -12.44 -0.53 -35.39
C VAL A 773 -11.55 0.65 -35.84
N ALA A 774 -10.75 0.45 -36.90
CA ALA A 774 -9.95 1.50 -37.49
C ALA A 774 -10.81 2.66 -38.03
N GLU A 775 -11.96 2.35 -38.63
CA GLU A 775 -12.94 3.36 -39.09
C GLU A 775 -13.54 4.16 -37.91
N ILE A 776 -13.93 3.46 -36.82
CA ILE A 776 -14.46 4.08 -35.59
C ILE A 776 -13.39 5.00 -34.96
N ALA A 777 -12.12 4.59 -34.98
CA ALA A 777 -10.99 5.39 -34.50
C ALA A 777 -10.68 6.62 -35.36
N GLY A 778 -11.44 6.85 -36.46
CA GLY A 778 -11.28 8.02 -37.31
C GLY A 778 -10.19 7.89 -38.39
N MET A 779 -9.76 6.68 -38.75
CA MET A 779 -8.80 6.47 -39.85
C MET A 779 -9.33 6.99 -41.18
N PRO A 780 -8.51 7.62 -42.03
CA PRO A 780 -8.95 8.14 -43.34
C PRO A 780 -9.67 7.10 -44.18
N LYS A 781 -10.83 7.46 -44.72
CA LYS A 781 -11.69 6.55 -45.49
C LYS A 781 -10.99 5.87 -46.66
N SER A 782 -10.02 6.51 -47.30
CA SER A 782 -9.23 5.94 -48.37
C SER A 782 -8.42 4.70 -47.92
N ILE A 783 -7.86 4.75 -46.71
CA ILE A 783 -7.09 3.66 -46.10
C ILE A 783 -8.05 2.52 -45.73
N VAL A 784 -9.19 2.84 -45.09
CA VAL A 784 -10.21 1.87 -44.70
C VAL A 784 -10.75 1.10 -45.94
N ASN A 785 -11.09 1.83 -47.01
CA ASN A 785 -11.56 1.21 -48.28
C ASN A 785 -10.47 0.34 -48.91
N ARG A 786 -9.22 0.77 -48.90
CA ARG A 786 -8.11 -0.03 -49.43
C ARG A 786 -7.88 -1.30 -48.60
N ALA A 787 -7.91 -1.18 -47.25
CA ALA A 787 -7.79 -2.33 -46.36
C ALA A 787 -8.91 -3.37 -46.59
N ASN A 788 -10.16 -2.92 -46.74
CA ASN A 788 -11.28 -3.80 -47.08
C ASN A 788 -11.08 -4.53 -48.44
N THR A 789 -10.50 -3.86 -49.40
CA THR A 789 -10.18 -4.50 -50.69
C THR A 789 -9.10 -5.57 -50.54
N ILE A 790 -8.07 -5.31 -49.79
CA ILE A 790 -6.98 -6.26 -49.53
C ILE A 790 -7.51 -7.45 -48.72
N LEU A 791 -8.31 -7.20 -47.67
CA LEU A 791 -8.92 -8.27 -46.86
C LEU A 791 -9.71 -9.26 -47.74
N LYS A 792 -10.58 -8.76 -48.63
CA LYS A 792 -11.34 -9.60 -49.55
C LYS A 792 -10.47 -10.42 -50.49
N GLN A 793 -9.32 -9.88 -50.92
CA GLN A 793 -8.36 -10.63 -51.75
C GLN A 793 -7.72 -11.76 -50.94
N LEU A 794 -7.26 -11.49 -49.73
CA LEU A 794 -6.64 -12.49 -48.85
C LEU A 794 -7.61 -13.60 -48.42
N GLU A 795 -8.88 -13.25 -48.17
CA GLU A 795 -9.93 -14.25 -47.86
C GLU A 795 -10.28 -15.13 -49.08
N ALA A 796 -10.29 -14.57 -50.28
CA ALA A 796 -10.57 -15.32 -51.52
C ALA A 796 -9.40 -16.28 -51.86
N ASP A 797 -8.16 -15.87 -51.65
CA ASP A 797 -6.98 -16.69 -51.85
C ASP A 797 -6.93 -17.86 -50.85
N ASN A 798 -7.35 -17.67 -49.61
CA ASN A 798 -7.46 -18.73 -48.59
C ASN A 798 -8.60 -19.72 -48.89
N ALA A 799 -9.73 -19.27 -49.44
CA ALA A 799 -10.86 -20.14 -49.78
C ALA A 799 -10.54 -21.09 -50.95
N SER A 800 -9.69 -20.67 -51.88
CA SER A 800 -9.26 -21.50 -53.01
C SER A 800 -8.32 -22.65 -52.64
N VAL A 801 -7.48 -22.44 -51.59
CA VAL A 801 -6.55 -23.48 -51.08
C VAL A 801 -7.27 -24.52 -50.20
N GLY A 802 -8.36 -24.13 -49.51
CA GLY A 802 -9.12 -25.01 -48.59
C GLY A 802 -9.96 -26.10 -49.27
N VAL A 803 -10.25 -26.01 -50.56
CA VAL A 803 -11.14 -26.98 -51.26
C VAL A 803 -10.36 -28.21 -51.75
N GLU A 804 -9.11 -28.10 -52.11
CA GLU A 804 -8.28 -29.23 -52.56
C GLU A 804 -7.76 -30.13 -51.43
N SER A 805 -7.64 -29.59 -50.18
CA SER A 805 -7.09 -30.35 -49.02
C SER A 805 -8.13 -31.24 -48.32
N ARG A 806 -9.46 -31.06 -48.56
CA ARG A 806 -10.50 -31.81 -47.84
C ARG A 806 -10.81 -33.20 -48.39
N GLN A 807 -10.23 -33.63 -49.53
CA GLN A 807 -10.52 -34.93 -50.11
C GLN A 807 -9.53 -36.07 -49.79
N ASN A 808 -8.47 -35.83 -49.04
CA ASN A 808 -7.41 -36.84 -48.77
C ASN A 808 -7.02 -37.05 -47.29
N ILE A 809 -7.97 -36.96 -46.34
CA ILE A 809 -7.70 -37.39 -44.98
C ILE A 809 -8.52 -38.62 -44.62
N GLY A 810 -8.03 -39.73 -45.12
CA GLY A 810 -8.48 -41.07 -44.71
C GLY A 810 -7.26 -42.00 -44.67
N SER A 811 -6.87 -42.38 -43.44
CA SER A 811 -5.92 -43.43 -43.04
C SER A 811 -4.45 -43.29 -43.43
N SER A 812 -3.58 -42.87 -42.48
CA SER A 812 -2.44 -43.67 -42.01
C SER A 812 -1.58 -42.92 -41.00
N SER A 813 -1.34 -43.65 -39.92
CA SER A 813 -0.27 -43.62 -38.90
C SER A 813 0.85 -42.55 -38.97
N ALA A 814 1.02 -41.91 -37.80
CA ALA A 814 2.21 -41.35 -37.20
C ALA A 814 3.50 -41.34 -38.03
N ALA A 815 3.81 -40.18 -38.62
CA ALA A 815 5.16 -39.65 -38.85
C ALA A 815 5.04 -38.27 -39.55
N GLY A 816 5.35 -37.16 -38.83
CA GLY A 816 5.77 -35.91 -39.47
C GLY A 816 4.70 -35.16 -40.29
N MET A 817 3.67 -34.59 -39.68
CA MET A 817 2.88 -33.52 -40.30
C MET A 817 3.66 -32.19 -40.19
N GLN A 818 4.42 -31.91 -41.24
CA GLN A 818 4.86 -30.55 -41.54
C GLN A 818 3.69 -29.84 -42.24
N LEU A 819 2.94 -29.04 -41.50
CA LEU A 819 1.91 -28.17 -42.05
C LEU A 819 2.57 -27.09 -42.92
N SER A 820 2.52 -27.29 -44.23
CA SER A 820 2.91 -26.29 -45.24
C SER A 820 1.78 -25.28 -45.38
N PHE A 821 1.84 -24.17 -44.63
CA PHE A 821 1.00 -23.01 -44.86
C PHE A 821 1.84 -21.84 -45.40
N PHE A 822 1.42 -21.34 -46.57
CA PHE A 822 1.97 -20.22 -47.35
C PHE A 822 3.40 -20.41 -47.91
N GLN A 823 3.46 -21.01 -49.08
CA GLN A 823 4.34 -20.45 -50.09
C GLN A 823 3.66 -19.17 -50.64
N LEU A 824 4.14 -18.00 -50.22
CA LEU A 824 4.17 -16.84 -51.09
C LEU A 824 5.08 -17.26 -52.21
N ASP A 825 4.55 -17.78 -53.32
CA ASP A 825 5.27 -17.99 -54.55
C ASP A 825 5.62 -16.58 -55.06
N ASP A 826 6.76 -16.08 -54.61
CA ASP A 826 7.42 -14.97 -55.31
C ASP A 826 7.67 -15.46 -56.74
N PRO A 827 7.07 -14.83 -57.78
CA PRO A 827 7.22 -15.28 -59.18
C PRO A 827 8.69 -15.44 -59.54
N VAL A 828 9.59 -14.68 -58.94
CA VAL A 828 11.04 -14.74 -59.18
C VAL A 828 11.63 -16.02 -58.57
N LEU A 829 11.19 -16.40 -57.35
CA LEU A 829 11.62 -17.64 -56.69
C LEU A 829 11.10 -18.88 -57.40
N CYS A 830 9.86 -18.83 -57.91
CA CYS A 830 9.30 -19.92 -58.76
C CYS A 830 10.08 -20.08 -60.04
N GLN A 831 10.41 -18.99 -60.72
CA GLN A 831 11.20 -19.04 -61.93
C GLN A 831 12.58 -19.61 -61.68
N ILE A 832 13.25 -19.23 -60.57
CA ILE A 832 14.55 -19.77 -60.15
C ILE A 832 14.44 -21.28 -59.84
N ARG A 833 13.42 -21.69 -59.13
CA ARG A 833 13.18 -23.08 -58.79
C ARG A 833 13.02 -23.93 -60.06
N ASP A 834 12.19 -23.48 -61.02
CA ASP A 834 11.89 -24.20 -62.22
C ASP A 834 13.12 -24.26 -63.14
N GLU A 835 13.92 -23.21 -63.25
CA GLU A 835 15.22 -23.17 -63.94
C GLU A 835 16.21 -24.18 -63.32
N ILE A 836 16.30 -24.23 -61.99
CA ILE A 836 17.20 -25.16 -61.29
C ILE A 836 16.75 -26.60 -61.41
N LEU A 837 15.46 -26.87 -61.31
CA LEU A 837 14.87 -28.23 -61.46
C LEU A 837 14.99 -28.76 -62.88
N GLY A 838 15.00 -27.90 -63.90
CA GLY A 838 15.19 -28.24 -65.30
C GLY A 838 16.63 -28.56 -65.74
N LEU A 839 17.61 -28.37 -64.83
CA LEU A 839 19.02 -28.59 -65.10
C LEU A 839 19.42 -30.07 -64.92
N ASP A 840 19.96 -30.67 -65.95
CA ASP A 840 20.66 -31.95 -65.81
C ASP A 840 22.11 -31.76 -65.45
N ILE A 841 22.37 -31.74 -64.12
CA ILE A 841 23.66 -31.41 -63.50
C ILE A 841 24.77 -32.38 -63.94
N ASN A 842 24.43 -33.60 -64.33
CA ASN A 842 25.44 -34.64 -64.69
C ASN A 842 25.98 -34.45 -66.11
N ASN A 843 25.31 -33.70 -66.98
CA ASN A 843 25.71 -33.45 -68.33
C ASN A 843 26.21 -32.02 -68.62
N LEU A 844 26.31 -31.16 -67.60
CA LEU A 844 26.79 -29.79 -67.70
C LEU A 844 28.33 -29.72 -67.65
N THR A 845 28.90 -29.06 -68.62
CA THR A 845 30.32 -28.66 -68.51
C THR A 845 30.55 -27.52 -67.46
N PRO A 846 31.71 -27.38 -66.86
CA PRO A 846 31.97 -26.34 -65.87
C PRO A 846 31.63 -24.92 -66.36
N VAL A 847 31.83 -24.64 -67.67
CA VAL A 847 31.52 -23.34 -68.29
C VAL A 847 30.00 -23.12 -68.36
N GLU A 848 29.26 -24.13 -68.77
CA GLU A 848 27.79 -24.09 -68.82
C GLU A 848 27.16 -23.96 -67.42
N ALA A 849 27.71 -24.63 -66.43
CA ALA A 849 27.30 -24.47 -65.05
C ALA A 849 27.47 -23.03 -64.53
N LEU A 850 28.60 -22.41 -64.86
CA LEU A 850 28.89 -21.03 -64.52
C LEU A 850 27.97 -20.02 -65.22
N ASN A 851 27.64 -20.29 -66.50
CA ASN A 851 26.70 -19.49 -67.27
C ASN A 851 25.30 -19.61 -66.72
N LYS A 852 24.84 -20.81 -66.32
CA LYS A 852 23.54 -21.02 -65.70
C LYS A 852 23.43 -20.36 -64.33
N LEU A 853 24.46 -20.45 -63.49
CA LEU A 853 24.54 -19.71 -62.24
C LEU A 853 24.43 -18.18 -62.44
N ASN A 854 25.04 -17.68 -63.51
CA ASN A 854 24.96 -16.25 -63.87
C ASN A 854 23.56 -15.85 -64.37
N GLU A 855 22.83 -16.73 -65.09
CA GLU A 855 21.45 -16.54 -65.47
C GLU A 855 20.55 -16.49 -64.23
N VAL A 856 20.66 -17.43 -63.29
CA VAL A 856 19.93 -17.43 -62.05
C VAL A 856 20.22 -16.18 -61.22
N LYS A 857 21.50 -15.71 -61.17
CA LYS A 857 21.88 -14.47 -60.54
C LYS A 857 21.25 -13.22 -61.16
N LYS A 858 21.12 -13.20 -62.51
CA LYS A 858 20.45 -12.12 -63.25
C LYS A 858 18.93 -12.07 -62.92
N ILE A 859 18.28 -13.19 -62.77
CA ILE A 859 16.88 -13.25 -62.34
C ILE A 859 16.68 -12.63 -60.99
N ILE A 860 17.60 -12.91 -60.01
CA ILE A 860 17.57 -12.32 -58.65
C ILE A 860 17.81 -10.82 -58.66
N THR A 861 18.76 -10.35 -59.49
CA THR A 861 19.19 -8.95 -59.49
C THR A 861 18.35 -8.03 -60.38
N GLY A 862 17.42 -8.55 -61.18
CA GLY A 862 16.55 -7.77 -62.10
C GLY A 862 17.28 -7.02 -63.19
N ARG A 863 18.55 -7.37 -63.51
CA ARG A 863 19.36 -6.77 -64.61
C ARG A 863 19.43 -7.71 -65.76
N SER A 864 18.77 -7.33 -66.87
CA SER A 864 18.86 -8.03 -68.18
C SER A 864 20.24 -7.89 -68.73
#